data_385976accc95087c04c5a9c0a697a7eb
#
_entry.id   385976accc95087c04c5a9c0a697a7eb
#
_cell.length_a   1.000
_cell.length_b   1.000
_cell.length_c   1.000
_cell.angle_alpha   90.00
_cell.angle_beta   90.00
_cell.angle_gamma   90.00
#
_symmetry.space_group_name_H-M   'P 1'
#
loop_
_entity.id
_entity.type
_entity.pdbx_description
1 polymer ?
#
loop_
_entity_poly.entity_id
_entity_poly.type
_entity_poly.pdbx_seq_one_letter_code
_entity_poly.pdbx_strand_id
1 'polypeptide(L)'
;MAARGWGNHRTIGSALRAAADGGVVVVAPGVYQETLVVDRDVTITAEATDGTVVLTSAEGPGLHVRAGTVGVRGLTMRAPVLVSAGALALQDCDISVGELALTGWAVADITGCRIHHCDDAAVRANGDSRIQVTNCAVEDVEGSGIAMAQSSQARLVTTTVSRVTAAGLHLSDSAASCVVDCEIAEAGECGVLVDDDAALVIHSSRLRDIGGDAVRVTDCCARIDDGSSTVDGGVDPRAVGGVTVVDTTITRAVGSGILATGAAQLSIDRSHVRDAGKAGIFATGTSTLSLAGCGIIGSASTGLVVQKSARLSATDTTIARTAANGLLAGEEASVNLTGCTIRESGFSAVHIGGQAKVDLHDCTVSGTPEHGVRCTDRGMLRLAGGALNAVGMTGLQIEDSGDATVLGVTVTQANVGIRVQDTPHHPLLVNCTVTGTTTSGLETGPGTSPIVRDSSFRNSGATGVFLDQDSQAGIDGCEITDAGGNGLVVWDGGTPLIRSLTVKDCHGNGIYLAPRVRAKLEDCSITGTGAPAVYVGPSAAPTLRRCHIRDVEQDVELAAEAEPVIVDCEVSGVRVSHLPVGRSGRASPPSGMARIGAGGDPAAQAAADDRGLAELLHQLDELVGLRRAKQDVGTLVKLMQMVKQRQEAGLLPPPLSRHLVFAGNPGTGKTTVARLYGQILAALGMLNTGHLVEVDRSMLVGEYVGHTAPKTQAAFRRALGGVLFIDEAYALVPDGRGNDFGQEAISTLVKLMEDHRDEVVVIVAGYPDQMERFVGANPGLASRFTRTLTFDDYTSAELVDIVAHQAASHQYELPPPTRAALATFFDATGRGEGFGNGRFARKVFQEMTERHARRLVDSAASVTAEQLSTLMGDDLPDLDLAE
;
A
#
# COMPACT_ATOMS: atom_id res chain seq x y z
N MET A 1 3.56 11.13 67.54
CA MET A 1 2.99 11.48 68.87
C MET A 1 3.23 12.93 69.18
N ALA A 2 2.18 13.72 69.32
CA ALA A 2 2.29 15.14 69.53
C ALA A 2 2.89 15.46 70.87
N ALA A 3 3.76 16.45 70.88
CA ALA A 3 4.31 16.99 72.11
C ALA A 3 3.18 17.54 73.03
N ARG A 4 3.32 17.38 74.27
CA ARG A 4 2.38 17.81 75.34
C ARG A 4 2.06 19.31 75.22
N GLY A 5 0.92 19.66 74.59
CA GLY A 5 0.34 21.01 74.63
C GLY A 5 -1.16 20.90 74.95
N TRP A 6 -1.71 21.96 75.58
CA TRP A 6 -3.17 22.04 75.80
C TRP A 6 -3.91 22.00 74.43
N GLY A 7 -4.83 20.99 74.31
CA GLY A 7 -5.62 20.83 73.10
C GLY A 7 -5.14 19.77 72.12
N ASN A 8 -4.05 19.04 72.37
CA ASN A 8 -3.54 18.04 71.44
C ASN A 8 -4.31 16.68 71.60
N HIS A 9 -4.81 16.19 70.42
CA HIS A 9 -5.46 14.90 70.35
C HIS A 9 -4.45 13.82 70.00
N ARG A 10 -4.71 12.56 70.38
CA ARG A 10 -3.82 11.41 70.17
C ARG A 10 -4.06 10.80 68.80
N THR A 11 -5.24 11.07 68.18
CA THR A 11 -5.66 10.53 66.90
C THR A 11 -6.28 11.65 66.07
N ILE A 12 -6.18 11.51 64.72
CA ILE A 12 -6.76 12.47 63.77
C ILE A 12 -8.28 12.47 63.93
N GLY A 13 -8.93 11.30 64.06
CA GLY A 13 -10.36 11.19 64.26
C GLY A 13 -10.87 11.86 65.53
N SER A 14 -10.11 11.88 66.64
CA SER A 14 -10.49 12.63 67.84
C SER A 14 -10.38 14.11 67.67
N ALA A 15 -9.37 14.58 66.94
CA ALA A 15 -9.23 16.01 66.58
C ALA A 15 -10.36 16.51 65.66
N LEU A 16 -10.73 15.69 64.69
CA LEU A 16 -11.85 15.98 63.74
C LEU A 16 -13.18 16.14 64.49
N ARG A 17 -13.47 15.26 65.45
CA ARG A 17 -14.69 15.37 66.29
C ARG A 17 -14.71 16.63 67.15
N ALA A 18 -13.54 17.09 67.58
CA ALA A 18 -13.41 18.28 68.41
C ALA A 18 -13.32 19.57 67.62
N ALA A 19 -12.99 19.52 66.33
CA ALA A 19 -12.87 20.69 65.47
C ALA A 19 -14.25 21.33 65.23
N ALA A 20 -14.32 22.64 65.21
CA ALA A 20 -15.50 23.40 64.79
C ALA A 20 -15.72 23.22 63.29
N ASP A 21 -16.92 23.45 62.79
CA ASP A 21 -17.22 23.50 61.37
C ASP A 21 -16.31 24.54 60.66
N GLY A 22 -15.67 24.17 59.56
CA GLY A 22 -14.62 24.98 58.92
C GLY A 22 -13.25 25.00 59.66
N GLY A 23 -13.08 24.20 60.72
CA GLY A 23 -11.85 24.16 61.52
C GLY A 23 -10.67 23.51 60.83
N VAL A 24 -9.45 23.82 61.29
CA VAL A 24 -8.20 23.26 60.77
C VAL A 24 -7.59 22.30 61.78
N VAL A 25 -7.32 21.07 61.35
CA VAL A 25 -6.60 20.02 62.13
C VAL A 25 -5.18 19.92 61.59
N VAL A 26 -4.20 20.36 62.37
CA VAL A 26 -2.78 20.24 62.07
C VAL A 26 -2.27 18.90 62.62
N VAL A 27 -1.72 18.04 61.73
CA VAL A 27 -1.28 16.70 62.06
C VAL A 27 0.24 16.65 62.21
N ALA A 28 0.74 16.27 63.36
CA ALA A 28 2.18 16.12 63.60
C ALA A 28 2.74 14.87 62.89
N PRO A 29 4.07 14.85 62.58
CA PRO A 29 4.73 13.67 62.00
C PRO A 29 4.42 12.37 62.74
N GLY A 30 4.09 11.32 62.01
CA GLY A 30 3.78 10.01 62.58
C GLY A 30 2.90 9.13 61.64
N VAL A 31 2.73 7.88 61.99
CA VAL A 31 1.86 6.91 61.30
C VAL A 31 0.55 6.79 62.11
N TYR A 32 -0.56 7.07 61.46
CA TYR A 32 -1.91 7.05 62.01
C TYR A 32 -2.72 5.93 61.36
N GLN A 33 -3.04 4.89 62.08
CA GLN A 33 -3.86 3.81 61.64
C GLN A 33 -5.33 4.05 62.03
N GLU A 34 -6.04 4.75 61.16
CA GLU A 34 -7.42 5.20 61.44
C GLU A 34 -8.27 5.21 60.17
N THR A 35 -9.56 4.97 60.30
CA THR A 35 -10.57 5.32 59.29
C THR A 35 -11.18 6.68 59.64
N LEU A 36 -10.95 7.68 58.85
CA LEU A 36 -11.49 9.03 59.04
C LEU A 36 -12.80 9.14 58.27
N VAL A 37 -13.90 9.31 58.98
CA VAL A 37 -15.21 9.62 58.39
C VAL A 37 -15.52 11.06 58.65
N VAL A 38 -15.73 11.85 57.60
CA VAL A 38 -15.95 13.30 57.68
C VAL A 38 -17.30 13.66 57.04
N ASP A 39 -18.12 14.41 57.79
CA ASP A 39 -19.48 14.80 57.41
C ASP A 39 -19.71 16.32 57.57
N ARG A 40 -18.64 17.13 57.64
CA ARG A 40 -18.65 18.58 57.83
C ARG A 40 -17.48 19.26 57.16
N ASP A 41 -17.48 20.56 57.14
CA ASP A 41 -16.36 21.36 56.65
C ASP A 41 -15.14 21.29 57.58
N VAL A 42 -13.98 20.87 57.05
CA VAL A 42 -12.72 20.74 57.82
C VAL A 42 -11.52 20.72 56.93
N THR A 43 -10.40 21.28 57.42
CA THR A 43 -9.12 21.14 56.72
C THR A 43 -8.16 20.30 57.58
N ILE A 44 -7.56 19.30 57.00
CA ILE A 44 -6.52 18.42 57.59
C ILE A 44 -5.19 18.79 56.93
N THR A 45 -4.22 19.24 57.67
CA THR A 45 -2.93 19.63 57.10
C THR A 45 -1.78 18.99 57.91
N ALA A 46 -0.77 18.53 57.21
CA ALA A 46 0.45 18.08 57.84
C ALA A 46 1.23 19.26 58.42
N GLU A 47 1.81 19.10 59.59
CA GLU A 47 2.69 20.09 60.23
C GLU A 47 3.96 20.35 59.43
N ALA A 48 4.44 19.31 58.75
CA ALA A 48 5.55 19.34 57.78
C ALA A 48 5.11 18.69 56.46
N THR A 49 5.51 19.27 55.36
CA THR A 49 5.12 18.82 53.98
C THR A 49 6.06 17.76 53.39
N ASP A 50 6.87 17.12 54.25
CA ASP A 50 7.93 16.16 53.83
C ASP A 50 7.47 14.69 53.76
N GLY A 51 6.18 14.41 53.78
CA GLY A 51 5.61 13.05 53.73
C GLY A 51 5.73 12.28 55.05
N THR A 52 6.00 12.97 56.15
CA THR A 52 6.19 12.36 57.45
C THR A 52 4.87 12.06 58.20
N VAL A 53 3.74 12.55 57.70
CA VAL A 53 2.40 12.26 58.22
C VAL A 53 1.78 11.17 57.33
N VAL A 54 1.66 9.94 57.86
CA VAL A 54 1.16 8.79 57.14
C VAL A 54 -0.16 8.33 57.71
N LEU A 55 -1.23 8.34 56.92
CA LEU A 55 -2.53 7.77 57.21
C LEU A 55 -2.62 6.37 56.62
N THR A 56 -2.95 5.38 57.44
CA THR A 56 -3.20 3.98 57.03
C THR A 56 -4.54 3.52 57.54
N SER A 57 -5.14 2.51 56.96
CA SER A 57 -6.34 1.82 57.46
C SER A 57 -6.09 0.33 57.53
N ALA A 58 -6.67 -0.37 58.51
CA ALA A 58 -6.61 -1.83 58.64
C ALA A 58 -7.64 -2.51 57.72
N GLU A 59 -8.82 -1.90 57.59
CA GLU A 59 -9.90 -2.35 56.72
C GLU A 59 -10.67 -1.16 56.17
N GLY A 60 -10.91 -1.13 54.86
CA GLY A 60 -11.71 -0.09 54.18
C GLY A 60 -10.94 1.25 53.99
N PRO A 61 -11.65 2.35 53.66
CA PRO A 61 -11.03 3.61 53.32
C PRO A 61 -10.35 4.27 54.54
N GLY A 62 -9.16 4.84 54.29
CA GLY A 62 -8.48 5.68 55.28
C GLY A 62 -9.22 7.04 55.48
N LEU A 63 -9.78 7.58 54.41
CA LEU A 63 -10.60 8.81 54.43
C LEU A 63 -11.93 8.57 53.70
N HIS A 64 -13.04 8.83 54.38
CA HIS A 64 -14.39 8.76 53.82
C HIS A 64 -15.09 10.12 54.02
N VAL A 65 -15.30 10.85 52.94
CA VAL A 65 -16.07 12.13 52.93
C VAL A 65 -17.52 11.81 52.62
N ARG A 66 -18.43 12.11 53.54
CA ARG A 66 -19.87 11.88 53.41
C ARG A 66 -20.68 13.15 53.20
N ALA A 67 -20.16 14.27 53.63
CA ALA A 67 -20.78 15.59 53.45
C ALA A 67 -19.76 16.69 53.78
N GLY A 68 -20.07 17.92 53.43
CA GLY A 68 -19.24 19.10 53.68
C GLY A 68 -18.08 19.25 52.70
N THR A 69 -17.21 20.20 53.01
CA THR A 69 -15.97 20.47 52.22
C THR A 69 -14.74 20.11 53.04
N VAL A 70 -14.02 19.11 52.55
CA VAL A 70 -12.86 18.59 53.27
C VAL A 70 -11.58 18.95 52.48
N GLY A 71 -10.69 19.72 53.12
CA GLY A 71 -9.35 19.99 52.58
C GLY A 71 -8.32 19.07 53.22
N VAL A 72 -7.40 18.49 52.43
CA VAL A 72 -6.26 17.68 52.92
C VAL A 72 -4.98 18.16 52.26
N ARG A 73 -3.94 18.44 53.08
CA ARG A 73 -2.69 18.95 52.54
C ARG A 73 -1.45 18.26 53.12
N GLY A 74 -0.54 17.82 52.26
CA GLY A 74 0.79 17.30 52.59
C GLY A 74 0.77 15.95 53.30
N LEU A 75 -0.29 15.17 53.17
CA LEU A 75 -0.41 13.81 53.80
C LEU A 75 0.00 12.73 52.84
N THR A 76 0.65 11.70 53.37
CA THR A 76 0.81 10.37 52.69
C THR A 76 -0.35 9.49 53.16
N MET A 77 -1.18 9.06 52.18
CA MET A 77 -2.30 8.13 52.47
C MET A 77 -2.03 6.77 51.85
N ARG A 78 -1.84 5.76 52.71
CA ARG A 78 -1.66 4.35 52.33
C ARG A 78 -2.92 3.56 52.56
N ALA A 79 -4.03 4.04 51.99
CA ALA A 79 -5.34 3.48 52.08
C ALA A 79 -6.27 4.16 51.08
N PRO A 80 -7.38 3.50 50.66
CA PRO A 80 -8.35 4.10 49.74
C PRO A 80 -8.95 5.39 50.31
N VAL A 81 -9.27 6.31 49.39
CA VAL A 81 -10.00 7.55 49.69
C VAL A 81 -11.37 7.47 49.03
N LEU A 82 -12.44 7.57 49.79
CA LEU A 82 -13.81 7.52 49.31
C LEU A 82 -14.53 8.86 49.54
N VAL A 83 -15.13 9.38 48.45
CA VAL A 83 -16.01 10.56 48.53
C VAL A 83 -17.38 10.14 48.04
N SER A 84 -18.31 9.94 48.93
CA SER A 84 -19.68 9.56 48.59
C SER A 84 -20.64 10.73 48.44
N ALA A 85 -20.34 11.84 49.05
CA ALA A 85 -21.01 13.15 48.87
C ALA A 85 -20.13 14.30 49.43
N GLY A 86 -20.46 15.56 49.09
CA GLY A 86 -19.69 16.72 49.49
C GLY A 86 -18.49 16.99 48.57
N ALA A 87 -17.51 17.72 49.07
CA ALA A 87 -16.33 18.15 48.29
C ALA A 87 -15.03 17.75 49.02
N LEU A 88 -14.05 17.25 48.23
CA LEU A 88 -12.70 16.96 48.72
C LEU A 88 -11.68 17.80 47.96
N ALA A 89 -10.82 18.51 48.67
CA ALA A 89 -9.66 19.18 48.08
C ALA A 89 -8.37 18.52 48.59
N LEU A 90 -7.58 17.92 47.67
CA LEU A 90 -6.26 17.35 47.96
C LEU A 90 -5.16 18.23 47.42
N GLN A 91 -4.23 18.62 48.26
CA GLN A 91 -3.10 19.41 47.85
C GLN A 91 -1.78 18.79 48.36
N ASP A 92 -0.83 18.61 47.44
CA ASP A 92 0.53 18.10 47.74
C ASP A 92 0.51 16.79 48.58
N CYS A 93 -0.43 15.88 48.25
CA CYS A 93 -0.61 14.59 48.94
C CYS A 93 0.00 13.47 48.11
N ASP A 94 0.42 12.41 48.85
CA ASP A 94 0.90 11.14 48.27
C ASP A 94 -0.12 10.05 48.63
N ILE A 95 -0.73 9.41 47.60
CA ILE A 95 -1.74 8.38 47.76
C ILE A 95 -1.19 7.08 47.19
N SER A 96 -1.09 6.06 48.03
CA SER A 96 -0.60 4.75 47.61
C SER A 96 -1.41 3.61 48.23
N VAL A 97 -1.41 2.44 47.54
CA VAL A 97 -2.10 1.22 48.04
C VAL A 97 -3.61 1.44 48.22
N GLY A 98 -4.26 2.05 47.26
CA GLY A 98 -5.72 2.25 47.24
C GLY A 98 -6.19 3.26 46.24
N GLU A 99 -7.43 3.14 45.84
CA GLU A 99 -8.06 4.04 44.87
C GLU A 99 -8.61 5.32 45.52
N LEU A 100 -8.67 6.39 44.74
CA LEU A 100 -9.51 7.55 45.03
C LEU A 100 -10.85 7.38 44.33
N ALA A 101 -11.90 7.02 45.09
CA ALA A 101 -13.22 6.75 44.55
C ALA A 101 -14.21 7.91 44.84
N LEU A 102 -14.88 8.36 43.79
CA LEU A 102 -15.97 9.34 43.85
C LEU A 102 -17.27 8.65 43.46
N THR A 103 -18.34 8.85 44.20
CA THR A 103 -19.67 8.35 43.85
C THR A 103 -20.78 9.38 44.07
N GLY A 104 -21.91 9.19 43.41
CA GLY A 104 -23.07 10.08 43.55
C GLY A 104 -22.79 11.51 43.03
N TRP A 105 -22.92 12.51 43.87
CA TRP A 105 -22.73 13.94 43.55
C TRP A 105 -21.42 14.48 44.13
N ALA A 106 -20.45 13.63 44.39
CA ALA A 106 -19.17 14.00 44.96
C ALA A 106 -18.36 14.93 44.04
N VAL A 107 -17.63 15.87 44.66
CA VAL A 107 -16.72 16.77 43.96
C VAL A 107 -15.30 16.61 44.51
N ALA A 108 -14.28 16.52 43.63
CA ALA A 108 -12.90 16.50 44.08
C ALA A 108 -12.04 17.52 43.28
N ASP A 109 -11.15 18.20 43.97
CA ASP A 109 -10.08 19.03 43.39
C ASP A 109 -8.74 18.51 43.91
N ILE A 110 -7.91 18.02 43.02
CA ILE A 110 -6.65 17.32 43.32
C ILE A 110 -5.52 18.11 42.68
N THR A 111 -4.65 18.68 43.45
CA THR A 111 -3.58 19.53 42.97
C THR A 111 -2.22 19.11 43.52
N GLY A 112 -1.22 18.94 42.66
CA GLY A 112 0.15 18.60 43.06
C GLY A 112 0.32 17.24 43.74
N CYS A 113 -0.60 16.31 43.55
CA CYS A 113 -0.62 15.02 44.21
C CYS A 113 0.04 13.95 43.36
N ARG A 114 0.56 12.89 44.04
CA ARG A 114 1.02 11.65 43.44
C ARG A 114 0.11 10.52 43.88
N ILE A 115 -0.37 9.73 42.91
CA ILE A 115 -1.23 8.55 43.16
C ILE A 115 -0.57 7.35 42.50
N HIS A 116 -0.26 6.32 43.29
CA HIS A 116 0.57 5.21 42.78
C HIS A 116 0.36 3.90 43.54
N HIS A 117 0.81 2.77 42.91
CA HIS A 117 0.72 1.41 43.46
C HIS A 117 -0.74 1.00 43.83
N CYS A 118 -1.67 1.30 42.92
CA CYS A 118 -3.07 0.91 43.10
C CYS A 118 -3.35 -0.40 42.35
N ASP A 119 -4.19 -1.26 42.95
CA ASP A 119 -4.44 -2.63 42.43
C ASP A 119 -5.55 -2.68 41.36
N ASP A 120 -6.29 -1.61 41.09
CA ASP A 120 -7.34 -1.55 40.05
C ASP A 120 -7.30 -0.21 39.33
N ALA A 121 -8.01 0.81 39.79
CA ALA A 121 -7.91 2.15 39.23
C ALA A 121 -7.30 3.10 40.28
N ALA A 122 -6.43 4.00 39.84
CA ALA A 122 -5.92 5.02 40.77
C ALA A 122 -7.00 6.04 41.14
N VAL A 123 -7.79 6.46 40.16
CA VAL A 123 -8.94 7.35 40.34
C VAL A 123 -10.17 6.75 39.69
N ARG A 124 -11.26 6.62 40.42
CA ARG A 124 -12.55 6.13 39.94
C ARG A 124 -13.64 7.16 40.20
N ALA A 125 -14.36 7.57 39.18
CA ALA A 125 -15.46 8.54 39.28
C ALA A 125 -16.73 7.95 38.67
N ASN A 126 -17.79 7.84 39.48
CA ASN A 126 -19.09 7.30 39.10
C ASN A 126 -20.24 8.25 39.53
N GLY A 127 -21.42 8.04 39.00
CA GLY A 127 -22.58 8.89 39.26
C GLY A 127 -22.49 10.22 38.53
N ASP A 128 -22.96 11.27 39.18
CA ASP A 128 -22.85 12.66 38.68
C ASP A 128 -21.64 13.38 39.30
N SER A 129 -20.60 12.62 39.67
CA SER A 129 -19.43 13.17 40.35
C SER A 129 -18.60 14.04 39.41
N ARG A 130 -17.87 15.01 40.05
CA ARG A 130 -16.96 15.90 39.30
C ARG A 130 -15.57 15.87 39.92
N ILE A 131 -14.55 15.75 39.03
CA ILE A 131 -13.17 15.70 39.47
C ILE A 131 -12.32 16.68 38.62
N GLN A 132 -11.52 17.50 39.30
CA GLN A 132 -10.45 18.23 38.69
C GLN A 132 -9.10 17.71 39.21
N VAL A 133 -8.19 17.39 38.28
CA VAL A 133 -6.83 16.89 38.56
C VAL A 133 -5.84 17.84 37.93
N THR A 134 -5.02 18.51 38.70
CA THR A 134 -4.10 19.53 38.22
C THR A 134 -2.68 19.27 38.72
N ASN A 135 -1.72 19.25 37.82
CA ASN A 135 -0.30 19.08 38.16
C ASN A 135 -0.04 17.84 39.01
N CYS A 136 -0.66 16.70 38.67
CA CYS A 136 -0.56 15.44 39.41
C CYS A 136 0.23 14.38 38.63
N ALA A 137 0.69 13.35 39.34
CA ALA A 137 1.27 12.14 38.78
C ALA A 137 0.44 10.92 39.21
N VAL A 138 -0.03 10.16 38.22
CA VAL A 138 -0.69 8.86 38.42
C VAL A 138 0.24 7.81 37.81
N GLU A 139 0.76 6.89 38.61
CA GLU A 139 1.79 5.97 38.14
C GLU A 139 1.77 4.62 38.88
N ASP A 140 2.33 3.59 38.22
CA ASP A 140 2.45 2.24 38.80
C ASP A 140 1.10 1.66 39.27
N VAL A 141 0.11 1.57 38.35
CA VAL A 141 -1.25 1.10 38.61
C VAL A 141 -1.47 -0.24 37.93
N GLU A 142 -1.99 -1.25 38.65
CA GLU A 142 -2.28 -2.57 38.09
C GLU A 142 -3.58 -2.64 37.25
N GLY A 143 -4.23 -1.51 37.04
CA GLY A 143 -5.44 -1.33 36.26
C GLY A 143 -5.39 -0.06 35.43
N SER A 144 -6.50 0.66 35.41
CA SER A 144 -6.61 1.95 34.70
C SER A 144 -6.10 3.10 35.54
N GLY A 145 -5.40 4.06 34.92
CA GLY A 145 -4.97 5.26 35.63
C GLY A 145 -6.16 6.03 36.18
N ILE A 146 -7.10 6.40 35.30
CA ILE A 146 -8.34 7.11 35.65
C ILE A 146 -9.51 6.41 34.97
N ALA A 147 -10.50 5.96 35.75
CA ALA A 147 -11.72 5.32 35.26
C ALA A 147 -12.96 6.14 35.60
N MET A 148 -13.78 6.40 34.58
CA MET A 148 -14.97 7.22 34.69
C MET A 148 -16.16 6.51 34.08
N ALA A 149 -17.29 6.55 34.75
CA ALA A 149 -18.51 5.93 34.27
C ALA A 149 -19.76 6.77 34.65
N GLN A 150 -20.88 6.37 34.09
CA GLN A 150 -22.18 7.02 34.24
C GLN A 150 -22.14 8.48 33.75
N SER A 151 -22.56 9.44 34.54
CA SER A 151 -22.59 10.87 34.16
C SER A 151 -21.42 11.68 34.76
N SER A 152 -20.33 11.01 35.17
CA SER A 152 -19.20 11.66 35.81
C SER A 152 -18.45 12.62 34.87
N GLN A 153 -17.83 13.63 35.47
CA GLN A 153 -17.08 14.64 34.72
C GLN A 153 -15.67 14.79 35.29
N ALA A 154 -14.67 14.86 34.39
CA ALA A 154 -13.30 15.15 34.77
C ALA A 154 -12.67 16.30 33.98
N ARG A 155 -11.79 17.04 34.64
CA ARG A 155 -10.85 17.94 34.00
C ARG A 155 -9.44 17.61 34.45
N LEU A 156 -8.61 17.17 33.53
CA LEU A 156 -7.19 16.85 33.76
C LEU A 156 -6.34 17.97 33.16
N VAL A 157 -5.46 18.57 33.94
CA VAL A 157 -4.60 19.66 33.49
C VAL A 157 -3.17 19.40 33.95
N THR A 158 -2.20 19.48 33.05
CA THR A 158 -0.77 19.31 33.35
C THR A 158 -0.47 18.04 34.19
N THR A 159 -1.21 16.98 33.93
CA THR A 159 -1.16 15.72 34.69
C THR A 159 -0.48 14.64 33.88
N THR A 160 0.37 13.85 34.55
CA THR A 160 1.02 12.67 33.93
C THR A 160 0.36 11.39 34.40
N VAL A 161 0.00 10.52 33.47
CA VAL A 161 -0.47 9.14 33.74
C VAL A 161 0.51 8.18 33.09
N SER A 162 1.16 7.32 33.90
CA SER A 162 2.19 6.43 33.34
C SER A 162 2.29 5.09 34.07
N ARG A 163 2.83 4.08 33.37
CA ARG A 163 3.04 2.73 33.91
C ARG A 163 1.75 2.13 34.47
N VAL A 164 0.69 2.11 33.68
CA VAL A 164 -0.59 1.50 34.00
C VAL A 164 -0.77 0.24 33.18
N THR A 165 -1.33 -0.82 33.74
CA THR A 165 -1.45 -2.11 33.03
C THR A 165 -2.61 -2.16 32.05
N ALA A 166 -3.69 -1.39 32.28
CA ALA A 166 -4.84 -1.29 31.38
C ALA A 166 -4.84 0.05 30.60
N ALA A 167 -5.85 0.87 30.76
CA ALA A 167 -5.95 2.16 30.08
C ALA A 167 -5.41 3.32 30.91
N GLY A 168 -4.74 4.27 30.29
CA GLY A 168 -4.37 5.51 30.97
C GLY A 168 -5.59 6.30 31.44
N LEU A 169 -6.57 6.47 30.55
CA LEU A 169 -7.89 7.07 30.82
C LEU A 169 -8.97 6.20 30.20
N HIS A 170 -9.95 5.76 30.97
CA HIS A 170 -11.12 5.02 30.51
C HIS A 170 -12.41 5.77 30.81
N LEU A 171 -13.22 6.02 29.80
CA LEU A 171 -14.54 6.63 29.89
C LEU A 171 -15.58 5.66 29.33
N SER A 172 -16.67 5.48 30.07
CA SER A 172 -17.81 4.67 29.65
C SER A 172 -19.15 5.34 29.97
N ASP A 173 -20.24 4.78 29.50
CA ASP A 173 -21.60 5.31 29.63
C ASP A 173 -21.71 6.74 29.03
N SER A 174 -22.04 7.72 29.86
CA SER A 174 -22.16 9.14 29.48
C SER A 174 -21.12 10.02 30.19
N ALA A 175 -19.99 9.44 30.58
CA ALA A 175 -18.89 10.17 31.22
C ALA A 175 -18.29 11.22 30.28
N ALA A 176 -17.81 12.32 30.85
CA ALA A 176 -17.21 13.38 30.05
C ALA A 176 -15.86 13.84 30.63
N SER A 177 -14.85 13.98 29.81
CA SER A 177 -13.52 14.41 30.24
C SER A 177 -12.91 15.48 29.33
N CYS A 178 -12.19 16.40 29.94
CA CYS A 178 -11.33 17.36 29.25
C CYS A 178 -9.87 17.19 29.72
N VAL A 179 -8.97 16.88 28.79
CA VAL A 179 -7.55 16.58 29.04
C VAL A 179 -6.71 17.66 28.38
N VAL A 180 -5.99 18.45 29.17
CA VAL A 180 -5.23 19.61 28.68
C VAL A 180 -3.78 19.56 29.16
N ASP A 181 -2.84 19.75 28.27
CA ASP A 181 -1.40 19.76 28.56
C ASP A 181 -0.94 18.52 29.38
N CYS A 182 -1.54 17.37 29.15
CA CYS A 182 -1.27 16.13 29.88
C CYS A 182 -0.34 15.19 29.10
N GLU A 183 0.26 14.26 29.84
CA GLU A 183 1.03 13.17 29.27
C GLU A 183 0.45 11.83 29.71
N ILE A 184 0.13 10.94 28.77
CA ILE A 184 -0.26 9.56 29.00
C ILE A 184 0.81 8.65 28.36
N ALA A 185 1.48 7.85 29.19
CA ALA A 185 2.62 7.06 28.75
C ALA A 185 2.60 5.66 29.34
N GLU A 186 3.21 4.71 28.64
CA GLU A 186 3.44 3.36 29.16
C GLU A 186 2.16 2.69 29.69
N ALA A 187 1.03 2.85 28.95
CA ALA A 187 -0.21 2.13 29.25
C ALA A 187 -0.20 0.79 28.52
N GLY A 188 -0.54 -0.29 29.24
CA GLY A 188 -0.38 -1.66 28.75
C GLY A 188 -1.37 -2.02 27.63
N GLU A 189 -2.63 -1.62 27.77
CA GLU A 189 -3.67 -1.97 26.79
C GLU A 189 -4.04 -0.80 25.87
N CYS A 190 -4.28 0.37 26.45
CA CYS A 190 -4.75 1.53 25.70
C CYS A 190 -4.31 2.84 26.37
N GLY A 191 -3.94 3.84 25.61
CA GLY A 191 -3.67 5.16 26.17
C GLY A 191 -4.96 5.81 26.69
N VAL A 192 -5.94 5.89 25.81
CA VAL A 192 -7.29 6.41 26.10
C VAL A 192 -8.33 5.47 25.51
N LEU A 193 -9.26 5.02 26.33
CA LEU A 193 -10.39 4.18 25.94
C LEU A 193 -11.70 4.95 26.18
N VAL A 194 -12.51 5.05 25.15
CA VAL A 194 -13.81 5.73 25.19
C VAL A 194 -14.86 4.79 24.63
N ASP A 195 -15.81 4.43 25.46
CA ASP A 195 -16.88 3.51 25.11
C ASP A 195 -18.26 4.19 25.30
N ASP A 196 -19.28 3.65 24.66
CA ASP A 196 -20.67 4.10 24.73
C ASP A 196 -20.85 5.59 24.34
N ASP A 197 -21.71 6.32 25.04
CA ASP A 197 -21.99 7.74 24.76
C ASP A 197 -21.05 8.73 25.51
N ALA A 198 -19.84 8.26 25.87
CA ALA A 198 -18.89 9.11 26.57
C ALA A 198 -18.30 10.19 25.65
N ALA A 199 -17.97 11.34 26.25
CA ALA A 199 -17.43 12.49 25.53
C ALA A 199 -16.02 12.88 26.00
N LEU A 200 -15.11 13.16 25.07
CA LEU A 200 -13.72 13.48 25.40
C LEU A 200 -13.18 14.61 24.56
N VAL A 201 -12.50 15.56 25.20
CA VAL A 201 -11.65 16.54 24.53
C VAL A 201 -10.22 16.36 25.03
N ILE A 202 -9.29 16.13 24.11
CA ILE A 202 -7.85 16.09 24.37
C ILE A 202 -7.23 17.30 23.65
N HIS A 203 -6.54 18.14 24.39
CA HIS A 203 -5.89 19.33 23.87
C HIS A 203 -4.43 19.42 24.33
N SER A 204 -3.52 19.77 23.42
CA SER A 204 -2.09 20.04 23.70
C SER A 204 -1.38 18.93 24.49
N SER A 205 -1.79 17.67 24.31
CA SER A 205 -1.35 16.56 25.14
C SER A 205 -0.41 15.59 24.39
N ARG A 206 0.21 14.67 25.10
CA ARG A 206 1.10 13.66 24.54
C ARG A 206 0.67 12.27 25.01
N LEU A 207 0.52 11.35 24.02
CA LEU A 207 0.34 9.94 24.27
C LEU A 207 1.55 9.19 23.69
N ARG A 208 2.25 8.39 24.49
CA ARG A 208 3.46 7.71 24.03
C ARG A 208 3.71 6.37 24.69
N ASP A 209 4.39 5.48 23.96
CA ASP A 209 4.82 4.18 24.47
C ASP A 209 3.64 3.33 24.97
N ILE A 210 2.56 3.24 24.15
CA ILE A 210 1.32 2.55 24.51
C ILE A 210 1.39 1.10 24.01
N GLY A 211 1.10 0.14 24.87
CA GLY A 211 1.13 -1.30 24.58
C GLY A 211 0.05 -1.80 23.63
N GLY A 212 -1.00 -1.03 23.40
CA GLY A 212 -2.06 -1.29 22.43
C GLY A 212 -2.34 -0.09 21.54
N ASP A 213 -3.63 0.26 21.34
CA ASP A 213 -4.01 1.45 20.60
C ASP A 213 -3.86 2.71 21.48
N ALA A 214 -3.32 3.79 20.91
CA ALA A 214 -3.14 4.97 21.74
C ALA A 214 -4.47 5.65 22.09
N VAL A 215 -5.40 5.74 21.15
CA VAL A 215 -6.78 6.17 21.39
C VAL A 215 -7.73 5.16 20.78
N ARG A 216 -8.62 4.57 21.55
CA ARG A 216 -9.66 3.67 21.10
C ARG A 216 -11.02 4.24 21.43
N VAL A 217 -11.90 4.32 20.43
CA VAL A 217 -13.26 4.85 20.56
C VAL A 217 -14.24 3.84 19.99
N THR A 218 -15.23 3.44 20.81
CA THR A 218 -16.22 2.44 20.44
C THR A 218 -17.63 3.00 20.68
N ASP A 219 -18.48 2.97 19.65
CA ASP A 219 -19.92 3.32 19.70
C ASP A 219 -20.25 4.72 20.28
N CYS A 220 -19.30 5.63 20.32
CA CYS A 220 -19.46 6.97 20.86
C CYS A 220 -20.27 7.87 19.89
N CYS A 221 -21.57 7.92 20.07
CA CYS A 221 -22.54 8.67 19.27
C CYS A 221 -23.01 9.93 20.00
N ALA A 222 -22.20 10.95 20.10
CA ALA A 222 -22.70 12.20 20.66
C ALA A 222 -23.42 13.06 19.60
N ARG A 223 -24.56 13.63 19.98
CA ARG A 223 -25.26 14.62 19.17
C ARG A 223 -24.47 15.93 19.17
N ILE A 224 -24.13 16.40 17.97
CA ILE A 224 -23.60 17.74 17.76
C ILE A 224 -24.78 18.71 17.91
N ASP A 225 -24.90 19.36 19.07
CA ASP A 225 -25.63 20.63 19.15
C ASP A 225 -24.68 21.74 18.71
N ASP A 226 -25.04 22.52 17.71
CA ASP A 226 -24.25 23.60 17.09
C ASP A 226 -24.12 24.86 17.97
N GLY A 227 -24.19 24.69 19.27
CA GLY A 227 -24.07 25.77 20.26
C GLY A 227 -22.70 25.82 20.91
N SER A 228 -21.88 26.81 20.51
CA SER A 228 -20.63 27.16 21.16
C SER A 228 -20.81 27.52 22.64
N SER A 229 -20.58 26.59 23.55
CA SER A 229 -20.52 26.89 24.98
C SER A 229 -19.09 26.71 25.51
N THR A 230 -18.39 27.82 25.66
CA THR A 230 -17.16 27.86 26.45
C THR A 230 -17.53 28.09 27.91
N VAL A 231 -17.19 27.20 28.80
CA VAL A 231 -17.32 27.36 30.24
C VAL A 231 -15.92 27.61 30.80
N ASP A 232 -15.71 28.77 31.42
CA ASP A 232 -14.47 29.16 32.10
C ASP A 232 -13.14 28.82 31.37
N GLY A 233 -13.00 29.23 30.11
CA GLY A 233 -11.76 29.11 29.35
C GLY A 233 -11.47 27.68 28.83
N GLY A 234 -12.44 26.76 28.86
CA GLY A 234 -12.35 25.41 28.27
C GLY A 234 -13.61 25.04 27.50
N VAL A 235 -13.47 24.12 26.57
CA VAL A 235 -14.57 23.53 25.78
C VAL A 235 -15.28 22.49 26.66
N ASP A 236 -16.62 22.61 26.80
CA ASP A 236 -17.42 21.55 27.47
C ASP A 236 -17.45 20.31 26.58
N PRO A 237 -16.89 19.18 27.01
CA PRO A 237 -16.91 17.95 26.21
C PRO A 237 -18.32 17.51 25.77
N ARG A 238 -19.33 17.75 26.59
CA ARG A 238 -20.74 17.41 26.30
C ARG A 238 -21.34 18.30 25.20
N ALA A 239 -20.87 19.54 25.07
CA ALA A 239 -21.29 20.44 24.02
C ALA A 239 -20.69 20.09 22.64
N VAL A 240 -19.53 19.43 22.61
CA VAL A 240 -18.83 19.06 21.36
C VAL A 240 -19.31 17.71 20.83
N GLY A 241 -19.71 16.82 21.72
CA GLY A 241 -20.11 15.46 21.38
C GLY A 241 -18.96 14.60 20.80
N GLY A 242 -18.94 13.32 21.16
CA GLY A 242 -17.90 12.41 20.68
C GLY A 242 -16.52 12.69 21.23
N VAL A 243 -15.49 12.36 20.43
CA VAL A 243 -14.09 12.54 20.80
C VAL A 243 -13.45 13.62 19.94
N THR A 244 -12.85 14.60 20.58
CA THR A 244 -12.11 15.69 19.93
C THR A 244 -10.65 15.67 20.38
N VAL A 245 -9.72 15.67 19.42
CA VAL A 245 -8.27 15.63 19.66
C VAL A 245 -7.62 16.81 18.95
N VAL A 246 -7.04 17.75 19.69
CA VAL A 246 -6.49 18.99 19.16
C VAL A 246 -5.04 19.18 19.62
N ASP A 247 -4.17 19.65 18.74
CA ASP A 247 -2.76 19.97 19.02
C ASP A 247 -2.02 18.87 19.79
N THR A 248 -2.40 17.60 19.58
CA THR A 248 -1.94 16.45 20.37
C THR A 248 -0.97 15.59 19.58
N THR A 249 0.03 15.04 20.26
CA THR A 249 1.02 14.15 19.65
C THR A 249 0.88 12.74 20.20
N ILE A 250 0.68 11.77 19.31
CA ILE A 250 0.61 10.33 19.60
C ILE A 250 1.86 9.68 19.01
N THR A 251 2.61 8.91 19.82
CA THR A 251 3.86 8.28 19.36
C THR A 251 4.03 6.87 19.91
N ARG A 252 4.56 5.95 19.09
CA ARG A 252 4.96 4.60 19.49
C ARG A 252 3.85 3.81 20.18
N ALA A 253 2.66 3.78 19.59
CA ALA A 253 1.63 2.82 19.98
C ALA A 253 1.95 1.45 19.33
N VAL A 254 1.88 0.35 20.07
CA VAL A 254 2.06 -1.01 19.52
C VAL A 254 0.87 -1.39 18.62
N GLY A 255 -0.32 -0.92 18.93
CA GLY A 255 -1.52 -0.99 18.11
C GLY A 255 -1.60 0.12 17.08
N SER A 256 -2.81 0.56 16.81
CA SER A 256 -3.08 1.74 15.98
C SER A 256 -2.86 3.03 16.77
N GLY A 257 -2.52 4.10 16.08
CA GLY A 257 -2.48 5.42 16.74
C GLY A 257 -3.88 5.81 17.22
N ILE A 258 -4.88 5.69 16.35
CA ILE A 258 -6.29 5.90 16.69
C ILE A 258 -7.14 4.78 16.08
N LEU A 259 -7.97 4.14 16.88
CA LEU A 259 -8.93 3.13 16.45
C LEU A 259 -10.36 3.62 16.74
N ALA A 260 -11.17 3.74 15.69
CA ALA A 260 -12.58 4.10 15.76
C ALA A 260 -13.46 2.95 15.27
N THR A 261 -14.35 2.46 16.12
CA THR A 261 -15.21 1.31 15.82
C THR A 261 -16.68 1.62 16.11
N GLY A 262 -17.58 0.80 15.58
CA GLY A 262 -19.02 0.99 15.77
C GLY A 262 -19.51 2.30 15.15
N ALA A 263 -20.22 3.11 15.90
CA ALA A 263 -20.76 4.39 15.49
C ALA A 263 -19.93 5.60 15.98
N ALA A 264 -18.66 5.39 16.30
CA ALA A 264 -17.76 6.40 16.86
C ALA A 264 -17.68 7.69 16.04
N GLN A 265 -17.69 8.84 16.72
CA GLN A 265 -17.51 10.17 16.11
C GLN A 265 -16.24 10.84 16.64
N LEU A 266 -15.32 11.18 15.74
CA LEU A 266 -14.04 11.79 16.10
C LEU A 266 -13.74 13.02 15.25
N SER A 267 -13.29 14.08 15.92
CA SER A 267 -12.69 15.26 15.29
C SER A 267 -11.23 15.37 15.71
N ILE A 268 -10.32 15.47 14.76
CA ILE A 268 -8.87 15.51 15.00
C ILE A 268 -8.32 16.73 14.27
N ASP A 269 -7.74 17.66 15.02
CA ASP A 269 -7.23 18.92 14.48
C ASP A 269 -5.76 19.14 14.88
N ARG A 270 -4.92 19.55 13.94
CA ARG A 270 -3.48 19.84 14.11
C ARG A 270 -2.71 18.83 14.96
N SER A 271 -3.11 17.58 14.88
CA SER A 271 -2.55 16.51 15.71
C SER A 271 -1.66 15.57 14.89
N HIS A 272 -0.74 14.91 15.57
CA HIS A 272 0.26 14.07 14.92
C HIS A 272 0.24 12.64 15.46
N VAL A 273 0.11 11.68 14.60
CA VAL A 273 0.29 10.24 14.89
C VAL A 273 1.61 9.82 14.27
N ARG A 274 2.53 9.29 15.09
CA ARG A 274 3.86 8.85 14.63
C ARG A 274 4.19 7.46 15.14
N ASP A 275 4.80 6.68 14.27
CA ASP A 275 5.39 5.37 14.59
C ASP A 275 4.37 4.43 15.25
N ALA A 276 3.17 4.32 14.68
CA ALA A 276 2.15 3.36 15.09
C ALA A 276 2.54 1.95 14.61
N GLY A 277 2.44 0.95 15.49
CA GLY A 277 2.79 -0.44 15.20
C GLY A 277 1.82 -1.14 14.25
N LYS A 278 0.62 -0.59 14.07
CA LYS A 278 -0.38 -1.01 13.08
C LYS A 278 -0.74 0.18 12.18
N ALA A 279 -2.03 0.46 12.02
CA ALA A 279 -2.48 1.61 11.25
C ALA A 279 -2.22 2.93 12.01
N GLY A 280 -1.95 4.00 11.29
CA GLY A 280 -1.93 5.32 11.92
C GLY A 280 -3.31 5.65 12.48
N ILE A 281 -4.34 5.62 11.64
CA ILE A 281 -5.75 5.73 12.03
C ILE A 281 -6.55 4.61 11.36
N PHE A 282 -7.36 3.92 12.12
CA PHE A 282 -8.26 2.86 11.65
C PHE A 282 -9.71 3.20 11.99
N ALA A 283 -10.55 3.34 10.97
CA ALA A 283 -11.98 3.62 11.08
C ALA A 283 -12.80 2.46 10.51
N THR A 284 -13.75 1.94 11.28
CA THR A 284 -14.61 0.84 10.84
C THR A 284 -16.01 0.93 11.46
N GLY A 285 -16.94 0.10 11.01
CA GLY A 285 -18.35 0.19 11.40
C GLY A 285 -19.08 1.28 10.65
N THR A 286 -19.78 2.15 11.35
CA THR A 286 -20.43 3.36 10.84
C THR A 286 -19.76 4.64 11.35
N SER A 287 -18.51 4.51 11.84
CA SER A 287 -17.76 5.61 12.44
C SER A 287 -17.58 6.79 11.47
N THR A 288 -17.51 7.98 12.03
CA THR A 288 -17.33 9.23 11.27
C THR A 288 -16.13 9.99 11.83
N LEU A 289 -15.14 10.24 10.97
CA LEU A 289 -13.92 10.94 11.34
C LEU A 289 -13.73 12.21 10.52
N SER A 290 -13.33 13.28 11.19
CA SER A 290 -12.90 14.53 10.57
C SER A 290 -11.46 14.86 10.98
N LEU A 291 -10.57 15.08 10.02
CA LEU A 291 -9.17 15.43 10.25
C LEU A 291 -8.87 16.80 9.59
N ALA A 292 -8.16 17.67 10.30
CA ALA A 292 -7.70 18.93 9.74
C ALA A 292 -6.25 19.23 10.16
N GLY A 293 -5.39 19.51 9.20
CA GLY A 293 -3.99 19.87 9.45
C GLY A 293 -3.17 18.81 10.20
N CYS A 294 -3.51 17.52 10.03
CA CYS A 294 -2.93 16.42 10.78
C CYS A 294 -1.69 15.83 10.10
N GLY A 295 -0.86 15.13 10.89
CA GLY A 295 0.29 14.36 10.40
C GLY A 295 0.22 12.89 10.83
N ILE A 296 0.23 11.97 9.87
CA ILE A 296 0.24 10.52 10.10
C ILE A 296 1.53 9.98 9.49
N ILE A 297 2.49 9.61 10.31
CA ILE A 297 3.87 9.39 9.86
C ILE A 297 4.47 8.13 10.49
N GLY A 298 5.06 7.26 9.68
CA GLY A 298 5.83 6.11 10.19
C GLY A 298 4.96 4.95 10.68
N SER A 299 3.75 4.74 10.14
CA SER A 299 2.92 3.58 10.49
C SER A 299 3.55 2.29 9.98
N ALA A 300 3.65 1.27 10.82
CA ALA A 300 4.20 -0.05 10.46
C ALA A 300 3.26 -0.86 9.54
N SER A 301 2.08 -0.34 9.23
CA SER A 301 1.12 -0.82 8.24
C SER A 301 0.61 0.36 7.41
N THR A 302 -0.67 0.44 7.15
CA THR A 302 -1.34 1.51 6.40
C THR A 302 -1.47 2.79 7.23
N GLY A 303 -1.34 3.94 6.59
CA GLY A 303 -1.52 5.25 7.27
C GLY A 303 -2.96 5.47 7.73
N LEU A 304 -3.90 5.47 6.79
CA LEU A 304 -5.33 5.56 7.03
C LEU A 304 -6.04 4.30 6.53
N VAL A 305 -6.83 3.64 7.37
CA VAL A 305 -7.71 2.53 6.99
C VAL A 305 -9.16 2.92 7.25
N VAL A 306 -10.01 2.81 6.25
CA VAL A 306 -11.45 3.10 6.35
C VAL A 306 -12.22 1.93 5.74
N GLN A 307 -13.01 1.24 6.54
CA GLN A 307 -13.71 0.01 6.14
C GLN A 307 -15.17 -0.01 6.59
N LYS A 308 -15.92 -0.98 6.10
CA LYS A 308 -17.38 -1.11 6.29
C LYS A 308 -18.08 0.15 5.76
N SER A 309 -18.98 0.73 6.54
CA SER A 309 -19.69 1.95 6.18
C SER A 309 -19.13 3.20 6.86
N ALA A 310 -17.86 3.15 7.29
CA ALA A 310 -17.18 4.27 7.94
C ALA A 310 -16.97 5.45 6.97
N ARG A 311 -16.97 6.66 7.53
CA ARG A 311 -16.81 7.90 6.79
C ARG A 311 -15.61 8.68 7.32
N LEU A 312 -14.77 9.16 6.41
CA LEU A 312 -13.62 9.98 6.77
C LEU A 312 -13.56 11.21 5.86
N SER A 313 -13.40 12.37 6.48
CA SER A 313 -13.08 13.62 5.79
C SER A 313 -11.74 14.14 6.31
N ALA A 314 -10.81 14.46 5.42
CA ALA A 314 -9.53 15.04 5.81
C ALA A 314 -9.17 16.25 4.94
N THR A 315 -8.66 17.32 5.61
CA THR A 315 -8.15 18.51 4.94
C THR A 315 -6.71 18.77 5.38
N ASP A 316 -5.88 19.22 4.45
CA ASP A 316 -4.49 19.63 4.68
C ASP A 316 -3.67 18.63 5.54
N THR A 317 -3.97 17.35 5.38
CA THR A 317 -3.39 16.26 6.17
C THR A 317 -2.24 15.59 5.42
N THR A 318 -1.15 15.33 6.12
CA THR A 318 0.03 14.63 5.58
C THR A 318 0.07 13.19 6.06
N ILE A 319 0.14 12.26 5.11
CA ILE A 319 0.36 10.83 5.36
C ILE A 319 1.71 10.46 4.75
N ALA A 320 2.63 9.92 5.56
CA ALA A 320 3.98 9.68 5.07
C ALA A 320 4.67 8.48 5.72
N ARG A 321 5.57 7.83 4.99
CA ARG A 321 6.42 6.73 5.47
C ARG A 321 5.61 5.61 6.10
N THR A 322 4.60 5.12 5.38
CA THR A 322 3.80 3.98 5.79
C THR A 322 4.38 2.69 5.20
N ALA A 323 4.44 1.61 5.96
CA ALA A 323 5.00 0.35 5.48
C ALA A 323 4.09 -0.36 4.45
N ALA A 324 2.80 -0.03 4.44
CA ALA A 324 1.84 -0.50 3.44
C ALA A 324 1.25 0.70 2.66
N ASN A 325 -0.06 0.76 2.49
CA ASN A 325 -0.70 1.86 1.75
C ASN A 325 -0.71 3.18 2.57
N GLY A 326 -0.75 4.30 1.88
CA GLY A 326 -1.04 5.58 2.53
C GLY A 326 -2.48 5.62 3.01
N LEU A 327 -3.44 5.37 2.12
CA LEU A 327 -4.88 5.21 2.38
C LEU A 327 -5.35 3.85 1.84
N LEU A 328 -6.12 3.13 2.64
CA LEU A 328 -6.90 1.96 2.23
C LEU A 328 -8.38 2.22 2.54
N ALA A 329 -9.20 2.31 1.50
CA ALA A 329 -10.65 2.40 1.59
C ALA A 329 -11.26 1.09 1.06
N GLY A 330 -12.06 0.41 1.86
CA GLY A 330 -12.66 -0.87 1.50
C GLY A 330 -14.13 -1.00 1.85
N GLU A 331 -14.77 -2.05 1.36
CA GLU A 331 -16.18 -2.36 1.56
C GLU A 331 -17.11 -1.20 1.08
N GLU A 332 -17.88 -0.55 1.93
CA GLU A 332 -18.79 0.57 1.61
C GLU A 332 -18.27 1.92 2.15
N ALA A 333 -16.98 2.00 2.46
CA ALA A 333 -16.38 3.19 3.04
C ALA A 333 -16.56 4.43 2.17
N SER A 334 -16.64 5.58 2.81
CA SER A 334 -16.68 6.89 2.14
C SER A 334 -15.56 7.79 2.64
N VAL A 335 -14.67 8.20 1.74
CA VAL A 335 -13.49 9.02 2.08
C VAL A 335 -13.46 10.27 1.22
N ASN A 336 -13.24 11.41 1.86
CA ASN A 336 -13.05 12.69 1.19
C ASN A 336 -11.74 13.33 1.67
N LEU A 337 -10.77 13.51 0.77
CA LEU A 337 -9.49 14.16 1.06
C LEU A 337 -9.38 15.46 0.25
N THR A 338 -9.04 16.56 0.90
CA THR A 338 -8.83 17.86 0.24
C THR A 338 -7.47 18.44 0.63
N GLY A 339 -6.66 18.83 -0.32
CA GLY A 339 -5.33 19.43 -0.08
C GLY A 339 -4.34 18.51 0.64
N CYS A 340 -4.61 17.19 0.67
CA CYS A 340 -3.80 16.24 1.42
C CYS A 340 -2.54 15.81 0.66
N THR A 341 -1.49 15.47 1.41
CA THR A 341 -0.24 14.96 0.87
C THR A 341 -0.02 13.52 1.32
N ILE A 342 0.14 12.59 0.37
CA ILE A 342 0.46 11.18 0.64
C ILE A 342 1.82 10.88 0.00
N ARG A 343 2.79 10.46 0.81
CA ARG A 343 4.15 10.23 0.29
C ARG A 343 4.88 9.09 0.98
N GLU A 344 5.78 8.46 0.23
CA GLU A 344 6.64 7.41 0.76
C GLU A 344 5.83 6.26 1.37
N SER A 345 4.78 5.78 0.67
CA SER A 345 4.03 4.59 1.04
C SER A 345 4.74 3.34 0.53
N GLY A 346 4.76 2.27 1.31
CA GLY A 346 5.44 1.01 0.95
C GLY A 346 4.74 0.22 -0.17
N PHE A 347 3.44 0.43 -0.36
CA PHE A 347 2.63 -0.11 -1.46
C PHE A 347 2.00 1.03 -2.25
N SER A 348 0.75 0.90 -2.67
CA SER A 348 0.02 1.97 -3.34
C SER A 348 -0.26 3.13 -2.39
N ALA A 349 -0.13 4.37 -2.84
CA ALA A 349 -0.42 5.50 -1.96
C ALA A 349 -1.90 5.55 -1.56
N VAL A 350 -2.80 5.33 -2.52
CA VAL A 350 -4.26 5.21 -2.28
C VAL A 350 -4.74 3.91 -2.91
N HIS A 351 -5.37 3.06 -2.10
CA HIS A 351 -6.02 1.84 -2.56
C HIS A 351 -7.51 1.88 -2.23
N ILE A 352 -8.34 1.68 -3.26
CA ILE A 352 -9.80 1.72 -3.20
C ILE A 352 -10.31 0.35 -3.65
N GLY A 353 -11.02 -0.36 -2.78
CA GLY A 353 -11.58 -1.67 -3.07
C GLY A 353 -13.03 -1.81 -2.60
N GLY A 354 -13.66 -2.95 -2.87
CA GLY A 354 -15.05 -3.20 -2.52
C GLY A 354 -16.01 -2.26 -3.26
N GLN A 355 -16.85 -1.55 -2.54
CA GLN A 355 -17.78 -0.53 -3.04
C GLN A 355 -17.45 0.86 -2.43
N ALA A 356 -16.22 1.04 -1.99
CA ALA A 356 -15.80 2.27 -1.37
C ALA A 356 -15.87 3.46 -2.34
N LYS A 357 -16.19 4.62 -1.80
CA LYS A 357 -16.26 5.89 -2.52
C LYS A 357 -15.18 6.81 -2.01
N VAL A 358 -14.30 7.23 -2.91
CA VAL A 358 -13.18 8.10 -2.54
C VAL A 358 -13.17 9.34 -3.44
N ASP A 359 -13.27 10.49 -2.80
CA ASP A 359 -13.12 11.80 -3.43
C ASP A 359 -11.77 12.41 -3.01
N LEU A 360 -10.91 12.65 -3.98
CA LEU A 360 -9.62 13.32 -3.81
C LEU A 360 -9.64 14.67 -4.53
N HIS A 361 -9.46 15.75 -3.79
CA HIS A 361 -9.44 17.10 -4.33
C HIS A 361 -8.11 17.79 -4.02
N ASP A 362 -7.40 18.23 -5.06
CA ASP A 362 -6.10 18.90 -4.96
C ASP A 362 -5.06 18.15 -4.10
N CYS A 363 -5.10 16.83 -4.12
CA CYS A 363 -4.18 16.00 -3.36
C CYS A 363 -2.87 15.74 -4.10
N THR A 364 -1.78 15.63 -3.35
CA THR A 364 -0.45 15.28 -3.91
C THR A 364 -0.03 13.90 -3.43
N VAL A 365 0.31 13.03 -4.38
CA VAL A 365 0.87 11.70 -4.14
C VAL A 365 2.30 11.66 -4.66
N SER A 366 3.24 11.09 -3.89
CA SER A 366 4.63 10.97 -4.35
C SER A 366 5.41 9.84 -3.67
N GLY A 367 6.40 9.31 -4.40
CA GLY A 367 7.38 8.40 -3.83
C GLY A 367 6.81 7.06 -3.36
N THR A 368 5.90 6.45 -4.13
CA THR A 368 5.37 5.10 -3.87
C THR A 368 5.92 4.09 -4.89
N PRO A 369 6.33 2.87 -4.46
CA PRO A 369 6.89 1.87 -5.38
C PRO A 369 5.86 1.22 -6.29
N GLU A 370 4.58 1.20 -5.91
CA GLU A 370 3.51 0.60 -6.71
C GLU A 370 2.69 1.68 -7.43
N HIS A 371 1.41 1.81 -7.10
CA HIS A 371 0.49 2.72 -7.76
C HIS A 371 0.28 4.02 -6.97
N GLY A 372 0.16 5.13 -7.66
CA GLY A 372 -0.24 6.39 -7.03
C GLY A 372 -1.66 6.27 -6.46
N VAL A 373 -2.62 5.97 -7.32
CA VAL A 373 -4.00 5.65 -6.94
C VAL A 373 -4.41 4.37 -7.64
N ARG A 374 -4.93 3.40 -6.90
CA ARG A 374 -5.46 2.13 -7.41
C ARG A 374 -6.92 2.00 -7.04
N CYS A 375 -7.79 1.83 -8.04
CA CYS A 375 -9.23 1.63 -7.88
C CYS A 375 -9.62 0.27 -8.44
N THR A 376 -10.10 -0.62 -7.56
CA THR A 376 -10.39 -2.02 -7.88
C THR A 376 -11.82 -2.41 -7.47
N ASP A 377 -12.25 -3.60 -7.81
CA ASP A 377 -13.55 -4.17 -7.51
C ASP A 377 -14.69 -3.29 -8.06
N ARG A 378 -15.56 -2.78 -7.20
CA ARG A 378 -16.60 -1.79 -7.54
C ARG A 378 -16.33 -0.43 -6.91
N GLY A 379 -15.07 -0.16 -6.61
CA GLY A 379 -14.65 1.12 -6.05
C GLY A 379 -15.00 2.27 -6.99
N MET A 380 -15.35 3.40 -6.41
CA MET A 380 -15.64 4.62 -7.14
C MET A 380 -14.67 5.72 -6.73
N LEU A 381 -13.91 6.21 -7.71
CA LEU A 381 -12.95 7.29 -7.54
C LEU A 381 -13.43 8.58 -8.19
N ARG A 382 -13.40 9.67 -7.47
CA ARG A 382 -13.39 11.01 -8.03
C ARG A 382 -12.07 11.68 -7.68
N LEU A 383 -11.30 12.04 -8.70
CA LEU A 383 -10.01 12.68 -8.54
C LEU A 383 -10.03 14.02 -9.29
N ALA A 384 -9.98 15.12 -8.57
CA ALA A 384 -10.07 16.46 -9.13
C ALA A 384 -8.88 17.32 -8.72
N GLY A 385 -8.10 17.76 -9.68
CA GLY A 385 -6.85 18.48 -9.43
C GLY A 385 -5.76 17.60 -8.82
N GLY A 386 -4.67 18.22 -8.38
CA GLY A 386 -3.57 17.55 -7.71
C GLY A 386 -2.56 16.87 -8.63
N ALA A 387 -1.63 16.12 -8.02
CA ALA A 387 -0.49 15.53 -8.72
C ALA A 387 -0.11 14.14 -8.20
N LEU A 388 0.24 13.24 -9.12
CA LEU A 388 0.78 11.90 -8.88
C LEU A 388 2.22 11.85 -9.42
N ASN A 389 3.21 11.91 -8.54
CA ASN A 389 4.61 12.12 -8.91
C ASN A 389 5.52 10.98 -8.43
N ALA A 390 6.51 10.62 -9.22
CA ALA A 390 7.52 9.62 -8.83
C ALA A 390 6.89 8.31 -8.33
N VAL A 391 6.04 7.71 -9.16
CA VAL A 391 5.31 6.46 -8.87
C VAL A 391 5.99 5.30 -9.59
N GLY A 392 6.30 4.23 -8.87
CA GLY A 392 7.10 3.13 -9.42
C GLY A 392 6.39 2.33 -10.52
N MET A 393 5.09 2.10 -10.39
CA MET A 393 4.30 1.35 -11.39
C MET A 393 3.39 2.29 -12.19
N THR A 394 2.14 2.46 -11.78
CA THR A 394 1.14 3.23 -12.51
C THR A 394 0.70 4.43 -11.70
N GLY A 395 0.68 5.61 -12.31
CA GLY A 395 0.17 6.81 -11.65
C GLY A 395 -1.27 6.61 -11.19
N LEU A 396 -2.16 6.24 -12.10
CA LEU A 396 -3.56 5.90 -11.81
C LEU A 396 -3.92 4.55 -12.45
N GLN A 397 -4.25 3.57 -11.63
CA GLN A 397 -4.70 2.24 -12.02
C GLN A 397 -6.20 2.09 -11.74
N ILE A 398 -7.00 1.76 -12.78
CA ILE A 398 -8.43 1.46 -12.69
C ILE A 398 -8.63 0.06 -13.24
N GLU A 399 -9.12 -0.86 -12.41
CA GLU A 399 -9.24 -2.27 -12.78
C GLU A 399 -10.37 -2.99 -12.03
N ASP A 400 -10.66 -4.24 -12.39
CA ASP A 400 -11.59 -5.14 -11.68
C ASP A 400 -12.98 -4.51 -11.43
N SER A 401 -13.58 -3.89 -12.45
CA SER A 401 -14.88 -3.18 -12.34
C SER A 401 -14.83 -1.87 -11.55
N GLY A 402 -13.67 -1.33 -11.25
CA GLY A 402 -13.53 0.02 -10.71
C GLY A 402 -14.04 1.09 -11.68
N ASP A 403 -14.56 2.18 -11.15
CA ASP A 403 -15.00 3.35 -11.93
C ASP A 403 -14.30 4.62 -11.46
N ALA A 404 -14.02 5.54 -12.39
CA ALA A 404 -13.35 6.77 -12.05
C ALA A 404 -13.80 7.98 -12.88
N THR A 405 -13.86 9.13 -12.22
CA THR A 405 -13.93 10.45 -12.84
C THR A 405 -12.70 11.25 -12.45
N VAL A 406 -11.87 11.59 -13.42
CA VAL A 406 -10.57 12.24 -13.23
C VAL A 406 -10.55 13.58 -13.98
N LEU A 407 -10.31 14.66 -13.25
CA LEU A 407 -10.44 16.02 -13.75
C LEU A 407 -9.19 16.85 -13.41
N GLY A 408 -8.45 17.30 -14.40
CA GLY A 408 -7.33 18.25 -14.22
C GLY A 408 -6.14 17.71 -13.43
N VAL A 409 -5.85 16.43 -13.54
CA VAL A 409 -4.78 15.74 -12.77
C VAL A 409 -3.47 15.73 -13.54
N THR A 410 -2.38 15.93 -12.84
CA THR A 410 -1.02 15.81 -13.39
C THR A 410 -0.36 14.52 -12.92
N VAL A 411 0.12 13.70 -13.85
CA VAL A 411 0.92 12.49 -13.55
C VAL A 411 2.34 12.68 -14.10
N THR A 412 3.35 12.51 -13.23
CA THR A 412 4.75 12.65 -13.64
C THR A 412 5.61 11.50 -13.14
N GLN A 413 6.57 11.07 -13.95
CA GLN A 413 7.58 10.08 -13.54
C GLN A 413 6.94 8.77 -12.99
N ALA A 414 6.12 8.13 -13.81
CA ALA A 414 5.56 6.81 -13.55
C ALA A 414 6.05 5.81 -14.61
N ASN A 415 5.94 4.51 -14.36
CA ASN A 415 6.17 3.54 -15.43
C ASN A 415 5.05 3.65 -16.48
N VAL A 416 3.78 3.57 -16.06
CA VAL A 416 2.61 3.91 -16.88
C VAL A 416 1.90 5.10 -16.24
N GLY A 417 1.47 6.07 -17.05
CA GLY A 417 0.76 7.23 -16.52
C GLY A 417 -0.61 6.86 -15.95
N ILE A 418 -1.50 6.41 -16.82
CA ILE A 418 -2.85 5.97 -16.48
C ILE A 418 -3.10 4.62 -17.14
N ARG A 419 -3.65 3.67 -16.40
CA ARG A 419 -4.07 2.36 -16.92
C ARG A 419 -5.52 2.08 -16.58
N VAL A 420 -6.29 1.63 -17.57
CA VAL A 420 -7.70 1.23 -17.44
C VAL A 420 -7.85 -0.18 -17.98
N GLN A 421 -8.18 -1.14 -17.15
CA GLN A 421 -8.32 -2.53 -17.56
C GLN A 421 -9.46 -3.24 -16.81
N ASP A 422 -9.99 -4.31 -17.39
CA ASP A 422 -10.97 -5.22 -16.76
C ASP A 422 -12.16 -4.50 -16.09
N THR A 423 -12.60 -3.37 -16.66
CA THR A 423 -13.77 -2.65 -16.18
C THR A 423 -14.85 -2.52 -17.26
N PRO A 424 -16.12 -2.81 -16.93
CA PRO A 424 -17.25 -2.58 -17.83
C PRO A 424 -17.70 -1.12 -17.87
N HIS A 425 -17.15 -0.29 -16.97
CA HIS A 425 -17.45 1.13 -16.89
C HIS A 425 -16.69 1.92 -17.95
N HIS A 426 -17.05 3.19 -18.09
CA HIS A 426 -16.41 4.13 -19.01
C HIS A 426 -15.70 5.24 -18.23
N PRO A 427 -14.54 4.98 -17.59
CA PRO A 427 -13.85 5.99 -16.82
C PRO A 427 -13.65 7.27 -17.60
N LEU A 428 -13.95 8.40 -16.97
CA LEU A 428 -13.88 9.71 -17.60
C LEU A 428 -12.59 10.45 -17.20
N LEU A 429 -11.74 10.75 -18.17
CA LEU A 429 -10.47 11.45 -17.99
C LEU A 429 -10.56 12.81 -18.75
N VAL A 430 -10.53 13.92 -18.03
CA VAL A 430 -10.67 15.25 -18.63
C VAL A 430 -9.54 16.17 -18.15
N ASN A 431 -8.92 16.88 -19.09
CA ASN A 431 -7.86 17.86 -18.80
C ASN A 431 -6.72 17.27 -17.96
N CYS A 432 -6.35 16.01 -18.24
CA CYS A 432 -5.24 15.35 -17.56
C CYS A 432 -3.92 15.63 -18.30
N THR A 433 -2.84 15.80 -17.55
CA THR A 433 -1.48 15.94 -18.09
C THR A 433 -0.63 14.79 -17.61
N VAL A 434 -0.13 13.96 -18.52
CA VAL A 434 0.78 12.85 -18.23
C VAL A 434 2.12 13.13 -18.89
N THR A 435 3.22 13.08 -18.12
CA THR A 435 4.53 13.37 -18.67
C THR A 435 5.65 12.55 -18.03
N GLY A 436 6.66 12.18 -18.83
CA GLY A 436 7.86 11.50 -18.35
C GLY A 436 7.59 10.07 -17.86
N THR A 437 6.73 9.33 -18.53
CA THR A 437 6.50 7.91 -18.24
C THR A 437 7.58 7.05 -18.91
N THR A 438 7.96 5.93 -18.28
CA THR A 438 8.98 5.04 -18.85
C THR A 438 8.45 4.16 -19.97
N THR A 439 7.15 3.84 -19.96
CA THR A 439 6.49 3.07 -21.01
C THR A 439 5.42 3.90 -21.72
N SER A 440 4.21 3.96 -21.19
CA SER A 440 3.06 4.56 -21.87
C SER A 440 2.40 5.67 -21.06
N GLY A 441 1.91 6.69 -21.74
CA GLY A 441 1.13 7.75 -21.11
C GLY A 441 -0.23 7.24 -20.64
N LEU A 442 -0.98 6.58 -21.53
CA LEU A 442 -2.24 5.90 -21.25
C LEU A 442 -2.20 4.48 -21.81
N GLU A 443 -2.65 3.51 -21.05
CA GLU A 443 -2.88 2.13 -21.49
C GLU A 443 -4.31 1.70 -21.19
N THR A 444 -4.93 1.00 -22.15
CA THR A 444 -6.20 0.32 -21.91
C THR A 444 -6.01 -1.19 -21.95
N GLY A 445 -6.74 -1.94 -21.18
CA GLY A 445 -6.86 -3.39 -21.32
C GLY A 445 -7.90 -3.79 -22.37
N PRO A 446 -7.98 -5.09 -22.71
CA PRO A 446 -8.90 -5.60 -23.73
C PRO A 446 -10.35 -5.21 -23.46
N GLY A 447 -11.07 -4.77 -24.50
CA GLY A 447 -12.51 -4.43 -24.44
C GLY A 447 -12.88 -3.21 -23.61
N THR A 448 -11.92 -2.51 -23.00
CA THR A 448 -12.21 -1.33 -22.17
C THR A 448 -12.50 -0.09 -23.00
N SER A 449 -13.30 0.81 -22.45
CA SER A 449 -13.84 1.95 -23.20
C SER A 449 -13.77 3.27 -22.40
N PRO A 450 -12.60 3.74 -22.00
CA PRO A 450 -12.47 5.02 -21.32
C PRO A 450 -12.83 6.19 -22.25
N ILE A 451 -13.29 7.29 -21.66
CA ILE A 451 -13.55 8.56 -22.33
C ILE A 451 -12.48 9.55 -21.94
N VAL A 452 -11.64 9.95 -22.88
CA VAL A 452 -10.51 10.87 -22.66
C VAL A 452 -10.74 12.17 -23.43
N ARG A 453 -10.74 13.28 -22.71
CA ARG A 453 -10.96 14.61 -23.32
C ARG A 453 -9.90 15.62 -22.88
N ASP A 454 -9.54 16.49 -23.80
CA ASP A 454 -8.70 17.67 -23.54
C ASP A 454 -7.42 17.36 -22.76
N SER A 455 -6.85 16.16 -22.97
CA SER A 455 -5.75 15.62 -22.17
C SER A 455 -4.44 15.55 -22.96
N SER A 456 -3.31 15.64 -22.26
CA SER A 456 -1.98 15.73 -22.87
C SER A 456 -1.07 14.61 -22.36
N PHE A 457 -0.44 13.88 -23.30
CA PHE A 457 0.49 12.79 -23.04
C PHE A 457 1.86 13.15 -23.66
N ARG A 458 2.87 13.42 -22.83
CA ARG A 458 4.16 13.95 -23.27
C ARG A 458 5.33 13.14 -22.75
N ASN A 459 6.35 13.01 -23.59
CA ASN A 459 7.60 12.37 -23.21
C ASN A 459 7.37 10.98 -22.57
N SER A 460 6.63 10.11 -23.29
CA SER A 460 6.44 8.71 -22.93
C SER A 460 7.58 7.89 -23.52
N GLY A 461 8.24 7.04 -22.73
CA GLY A 461 9.41 6.28 -23.18
C GLY A 461 9.14 5.30 -24.32
N ALA A 462 7.92 4.77 -24.44
CA ALA A 462 7.52 3.88 -25.53
C ALA A 462 6.32 4.43 -26.31
N THR A 463 5.12 4.42 -25.77
CA THR A 463 3.89 4.78 -26.48
C THR A 463 3.17 5.93 -25.78
N GLY A 464 2.70 6.91 -26.53
CA GLY A 464 1.88 7.98 -25.95
C GLY A 464 0.57 7.43 -25.40
N VAL A 465 -0.24 6.79 -26.25
CA VAL A 465 -1.50 6.16 -25.90
C VAL A 465 -1.58 4.76 -26.53
N PHE A 466 -1.82 3.74 -25.73
CA PHE A 466 -1.99 2.35 -26.14
C PHE A 466 -3.42 1.89 -25.87
N LEU A 467 -4.16 1.56 -26.93
CA LEU A 467 -5.51 0.98 -26.87
C LEU A 467 -5.42 -0.48 -27.23
N ASP A 468 -5.70 -1.37 -26.25
CA ASP A 468 -5.57 -2.81 -26.40
C ASP A 468 -6.71 -3.41 -27.22
N GLN A 469 -6.70 -4.73 -27.38
CA GLN A 469 -7.62 -5.51 -28.20
C GLN A 469 -9.09 -5.13 -27.91
N ASP A 470 -9.87 -4.99 -28.98
CA ASP A 470 -11.32 -4.67 -28.95
C ASP A 470 -11.69 -3.41 -28.14
N SER A 471 -10.72 -2.52 -27.83
CA SER A 471 -10.98 -1.27 -27.12
C SER A 471 -11.90 -0.36 -27.93
N GLN A 472 -12.88 0.26 -27.24
CA GLN A 472 -13.85 1.21 -27.81
C GLN A 472 -13.65 2.62 -27.21
N ALA A 473 -12.44 2.99 -26.88
CA ALA A 473 -12.12 4.27 -26.26
C ALA A 473 -12.61 5.47 -27.06
N GLY A 474 -13.10 6.49 -26.37
CA GLY A 474 -13.39 7.82 -26.93
C GLY A 474 -12.26 8.79 -26.61
N ILE A 475 -11.56 9.31 -27.62
CA ILE A 475 -10.48 10.30 -27.46
C ILE A 475 -10.87 11.57 -28.17
N ASP A 476 -10.94 12.70 -27.49
CA ASP A 476 -11.33 13.97 -28.06
C ASP A 476 -10.48 15.13 -27.54
N GLY A 477 -9.99 15.99 -28.42
CA GLY A 477 -9.21 17.18 -28.09
C GLY A 477 -7.87 16.91 -27.42
N CYS A 478 -7.29 15.71 -27.59
CA CYS A 478 -6.09 15.30 -26.90
C CYS A 478 -4.80 15.61 -27.68
N GLU A 479 -3.69 15.73 -26.96
CA GLU A 479 -2.35 15.94 -27.53
C GLU A 479 -1.38 14.84 -27.09
N ILE A 480 -0.66 14.25 -28.04
CA ILE A 480 0.43 13.30 -27.80
C ILE A 480 1.72 13.90 -28.37
N THR A 481 2.76 14.03 -27.54
CA THR A 481 4.00 14.69 -27.95
C THR A 481 5.20 13.94 -27.43
N ASP A 482 6.22 13.79 -28.28
CA ASP A 482 7.56 13.28 -27.89
C ASP A 482 7.47 11.88 -27.25
N ALA A 483 6.78 10.95 -27.92
CA ALA A 483 6.80 9.54 -27.53
C ALA A 483 8.04 8.85 -28.13
N GLY A 484 8.76 8.07 -27.32
CA GLY A 484 9.96 7.34 -27.73
C GLY A 484 9.69 6.24 -28.78
N GLY A 485 8.44 5.81 -28.91
CA GLY A 485 7.96 4.93 -29.97
C GLY A 485 6.77 5.57 -30.68
N ASN A 486 5.63 4.84 -30.73
CA ASN A 486 4.44 5.30 -31.44
C ASN A 486 3.65 6.35 -30.63
N GLY A 487 3.05 7.31 -31.32
CA GLY A 487 2.14 8.25 -30.65
C GLY A 487 0.89 7.54 -30.12
N LEU A 488 0.06 7.03 -31.03
CA LEU A 488 -1.11 6.24 -30.70
C LEU A 488 -0.99 4.83 -31.31
N VAL A 489 -1.27 3.83 -30.51
CA VAL A 489 -1.41 2.44 -30.95
C VAL A 489 -2.85 1.99 -30.70
N VAL A 490 -3.52 1.48 -31.73
CA VAL A 490 -4.80 0.77 -31.59
C VAL A 490 -4.54 -0.69 -31.93
N TRP A 491 -4.68 -1.55 -30.95
CA TRP A 491 -4.42 -2.97 -31.11
C TRP A 491 -5.56 -3.71 -31.78
N ASP A 492 -5.42 -5.00 -32.02
CA ASP A 492 -6.28 -5.85 -32.85
C ASP A 492 -7.78 -5.71 -32.52
N GLY A 493 -8.63 -5.59 -33.57
CA GLY A 493 -10.08 -5.51 -33.44
C GLY A 493 -10.64 -4.20 -32.84
N GLY A 494 -9.80 -3.27 -32.38
CA GLY A 494 -10.24 -2.04 -31.75
C GLY A 494 -11.14 -1.15 -32.64
N THR A 495 -12.14 -0.50 -32.02
CA THR A 495 -13.09 0.37 -32.72
C THR A 495 -13.21 1.76 -32.05
N PRO A 496 -12.10 2.41 -31.68
CA PRO A 496 -12.15 3.69 -30.98
C PRO A 496 -12.69 4.83 -31.85
N LEU A 497 -13.25 5.82 -31.15
CA LEU A 497 -13.64 7.09 -31.75
C LEU A 497 -12.64 8.18 -31.35
N ILE A 498 -11.87 8.67 -32.31
CA ILE A 498 -10.80 9.62 -32.08
C ILE A 498 -11.11 10.91 -32.84
N ARG A 499 -11.20 12.01 -32.10
CA ARG A 499 -11.46 13.33 -32.65
C ARG A 499 -10.44 14.35 -32.19
N SER A 500 -10.12 15.29 -33.04
CA SER A 500 -9.26 16.43 -32.73
C SER A 500 -7.96 16.04 -32.03
N LEU A 501 -7.42 14.84 -32.34
CA LEU A 501 -6.18 14.36 -31.77
C LEU A 501 -4.99 15.03 -32.47
N THR A 502 -4.06 15.57 -31.70
CA THR A 502 -2.79 16.09 -32.23
C THR A 502 -1.65 15.16 -31.80
N VAL A 503 -0.91 14.64 -32.77
CA VAL A 503 0.28 13.80 -32.55
C VAL A 503 1.50 14.50 -33.12
N LYS A 504 2.53 14.74 -32.29
CA LYS A 504 3.74 15.48 -32.66
C LYS A 504 5.01 14.80 -32.18
N ASP A 505 6.04 14.89 -32.99
CA ASP A 505 7.44 14.61 -32.64
C ASP A 505 7.64 13.22 -31.99
N CYS A 506 6.90 12.19 -32.43
CA CYS A 506 7.05 10.82 -31.97
C CYS A 506 8.11 10.08 -32.80
N HIS A 507 8.95 9.25 -32.14
CA HIS A 507 10.04 8.55 -32.84
C HIS A 507 9.57 7.41 -33.75
N GLY A 508 8.47 6.75 -33.40
CA GLY A 508 7.79 5.75 -34.21
C GLY A 508 6.65 6.34 -35.03
N ASN A 509 5.68 5.49 -35.40
CA ASN A 509 4.50 5.94 -36.14
C ASN A 509 3.73 7.00 -35.35
N GLY A 510 3.17 7.97 -36.01
CA GLY A 510 2.20 8.86 -35.37
C GLY A 510 0.99 8.07 -34.87
N ILE A 511 0.41 7.24 -35.74
CA ILE A 511 -0.71 6.35 -35.42
C ILE A 511 -0.43 4.97 -36.01
N TYR A 512 -0.47 3.93 -35.16
CA TYR A 512 -0.35 2.53 -35.56
C TYR A 512 -1.70 1.83 -35.34
N LEU A 513 -2.29 1.33 -36.44
CA LEU A 513 -3.53 0.57 -36.44
C LEU A 513 -3.22 -0.89 -36.73
N ALA A 514 -3.39 -1.77 -35.77
CA ALA A 514 -3.15 -3.21 -35.85
C ALA A 514 -4.17 -3.92 -36.76
N PRO A 515 -4.08 -5.25 -37.01
CA PRO A 515 -5.04 -5.96 -37.84
C PRO A 515 -6.49 -5.79 -37.37
N ARG A 516 -7.43 -5.85 -38.31
CA ARG A 516 -8.88 -5.80 -38.07
C ARG A 516 -9.42 -4.56 -37.35
N VAL A 517 -8.62 -3.53 -37.15
CA VAL A 517 -9.01 -2.27 -36.51
C VAL A 517 -10.04 -1.52 -37.38
N ARG A 518 -11.09 -0.99 -36.75
CA ARG A 518 -12.11 -0.14 -37.36
C ARG A 518 -12.25 1.21 -36.68
N ALA A 519 -11.12 1.83 -36.42
CA ALA A 519 -11.07 3.15 -35.77
C ALA A 519 -11.71 4.25 -36.65
N LYS A 520 -12.32 5.22 -36.00
CA LYS A 520 -12.79 6.46 -36.65
C LYS A 520 -11.92 7.63 -36.19
N LEU A 521 -11.16 8.21 -37.12
CA LEU A 521 -10.29 9.35 -36.89
C LEU A 521 -10.87 10.58 -37.61
N GLU A 522 -11.24 11.59 -36.86
CA GLU A 522 -11.82 12.83 -37.39
C GLU A 522 -11.03 14.05 -36.91
N ASP A 523 -10.70 14.95 -37.80
CA ASP A 523 -10.03 16.22 -37.50
C ASP A 523 -8.67 16.06 -36.76
N CYS A 524 -7.94 14.97 -37.04
CA CYS A 524 -6.67 14.67 -36.38
C CYS A 524 -5.49 15.34 -37.10
N SER A 525 -4.44 15.75 -36.36
CA SER A 525 -3.22 16.36 -36.90
C SER A 525 -2.01 15.52 -36.49
N ILE A 526 -1.16 15.13 -37.47
CA ILE A 526 0.03 14.33 -37.28
C ILE A 526 1.21 15.09 -37.88
N THR A 527 2.24 15.36 -37.08
CA THR A 527 3.39 16.17 -37.50
C THR A 527 4.70 15.66 -36.90
N GLY A 528 5.78 15.61 -37.68
CA GLY A 528 7.12 15.33 -37.16
C GLY A 528 7.31 13.93 -36.60
N THR A 529 6.52 12.94 -37.04
CA THR A 529 6.61 11.55 -36.51
C THR A 529 7.50 10.69 -37.40
N GLY A 530 7.90 9.53 -36.91
CA GLY A 530 8.59 8.51 -37.68
C GLY A 530 7.73 7.99 -38.85
N ALA A 531 8.34 7.27 -39.76
CA ALA A 531 7.69 6.74 -40.97
C ALA A 531 7.18 5.31 -40.77
N PRO A 532 5.95 5.02 -41.23
CA PRO A 532 4.95 5.97 -41.78
C PRO A 532 4.24 6.75 -40.67
N ALA A 533 3.68 7.91 -40.97
CA ALA A 533 2.88 8.67 -40.00
C ALA A 533 1.66 7.91 -39.55
N VAL A 534 0.99 7.20 -40.46
CA VAL A 534 -0.11 6.29 -40.18
C VAL A 534 0.16 4.92 -40.79
N TYR A 535 0.26 3.90 -39.96
CA TYR A 535 0.29 2.51 -40.41
C TYR A 535 -1.10 1.87 -40.29
N VAL A 536 -1.56 1.21 -41.35
CA VAL A 536 -2.83 0.47 -41.37
C VAL A 536 -2.56 -1.00 -41.58
N GLY A 537 -2.80 -1.80 -40.59
CA GLY A 537 -2.53 -3.24 -40.57
C GLY A 537 -3.46 -4.08 -41.48
N PRO A 538 -3.15 -5.39 -41.61
CA PRO A 538 -3.91 -6.30 -42.47
C PRO A 538 -5.40 -6.37 -42.08
N SER A 539 -6.27 -6.36 -43.09
CA SER A 539 -7.73 -6.42 -42.91
C SER A 539 -8.33 -5.32 -42.02
N ALA A 540 -7.55 -4.28 -41.70
CA ALA A 540 -8.07 -3.11 -40.99
C ALA A 540 -8.84 -2.19 -41.95
N ALA A 541 -9.96 -1.64 -41.46
CA ALA A 541 -10.83 -0.75 -42.23
C ALA A 541 -11.15 0.54 -41.44
N PRO A 542 -10.14 1.35 -41.10
CA PRO A 542 -10.36 2.59 -40.40
C PRO A 542 -10.99 3.65 -41.30
N THR A 543 -11.65 4.63 -40.70
CA THR A 543 -12.14 5.83 -41.40
C THR A 543 -11.30 7.03 -40.94
N LEU A 544 -10.58 7.66 -41.87
CA LEU A 544 -9.85 8.90 -41.67
C LEU A 544 -10.62 10.05 -42.37
N ARG A 545 -11.04 11.04 -41.59
CA ARG A 545 -11.81 12.16 -42.13
C ARG A 545 -11.23 13.49 -41.67
N ARG A 546 -10.96 14.41 -42.62
CA ARG A 546 -10.38 15.74 -42.36
C ARG A 546 -9.12 15.71 -41.51
N CYS A 547 -8.26 14.68 -41.71
CA CYS A 547 -7.00 14.57 -41.01
C CYS A 547 -5.91 15.34 -41.76
N HIS A 548 -4.96 15.92 -41.04
CA HIS A 548 -3.84 16.67 -41.56
C HIS A 548 -2.52 15.95 -41.19
N ILE A 549 -1.75 15.57 -42.20
CA ILE A 549 -0.45 14.92 -42.06
C ILE A 549 0.62 15.87 -42.62
N ARG A 550 1.59 16.28 -41.78
CA ARG A 550 2.58 17.30 -42.16
C ARG A 550 3.98 16.92 -41.69
N ASP A 551 4.95 17.34 -42.51
CA ASP A 551 6.38 17.29 -42.14
C ASP A 551 6.85 15.90 -41.68
N VAL A 552 6.48 14.85 -42.44
CA VAL A 552 6.82 13.45 -42.16
C VAL A 552 7.50 12.82 -43.38
N GLU A 553 8.26 11.75 -43.22
CA GLU A 553 8.92 11.08 -44.32
C GLU A 553 7.91 10.37 -45.24
N GLN A 554 6.94 9.64 -44.68
CA GLN A 554 5.88 8.91 -45.37
C GLN A 554 4.52 9.14 -44.66
N ASP A 555 3.49 9.42 -45.43
CA ASP A 555 2.16 9.69 -44.86
C ASP A 555 1.44 8.43 -44.33
N VAL A 556 1.03 7.52 -45.22
CA VAL A 556 0.28 6.32 -44.85
C VAL A 556 0.94 5.09 -45.47
N GLU A 557 1.01 4.00 -44.73
CA GLU A 557 1.35 2.68 -45.21
C GLU A 557 0.18 1.72 -45.02
N LEU A 558 -0.18 1.03 -46.08
CA LEU A 558 -1.28 0.08 -46.08
C LEU A 558 -0.75 -1.35 -46.20
N ALA A 559 -1.04 -2.18 -45.21
CA ALA A 559 -0.73 -3.62 -45.30
C ALA A 559 -1.71 -4.33 -46.27
N ALA A 560 -1.44 -5.61 -46.53
CA ALA A 560 -2.28 -6.43 -47.39
C ALA A 560 -3.75 -6.49 -46.87
N GLU A 561 -4.71 -6.40 -47.78
CA GLU A 561 -6.15 -6.43 -47.46
C GLU A 561 -6.64 -5.28 -46.54
N ALA A 562 -5.87 -4.23 -46.37
CA ALA A 562 -6.33 -3.02 -45.66
C ALA A 562 -7.31 -2.24 -46.52
N GLU A 563 -8.46 -1.86 -45.96
CA GLU A 563 -9.52 -1.12 -46.66
C GLU A 563 -9.87 0.20 -45.94
N PRO A 564 -8.94 1.15 -45.81
CA PRO A 564 -9.25 2.43 -45.14
C PRO A 564 -10.19 3.28 -45.98
N VAL A 565 -11.11 3.98 -45.31
CA VAL A 565 -11.94 5.05 -45.93
C VAL A 565 -11.29 6.39 -45.61
N ILE A 566 -10.74 7.06 -46.63
CA ILE A 566 -10.03 8.35 -46.44
C ILE A 566 -10.83 9.45 -47.15
N VAL A 567 -11.26 10.46 -46.37
CA VAL A 567 -12.13 11.55 -46.85
C VAL A 567 -11.59 12.90 -46.40
N ASP A 568 -11.42 13.82 -47.33
CA ASP A 568 -11.04 15.22 -47.09
C ASP A 568 -9.76 15.36 -46.24
N CYS A 569 -8.78 14.46 -46.36
CA CYS A 569 -7.51 14.55 -45.68
C CYS A 569 -6.48 15.39 -46.47
N GLU A 570 -5.69 16.19 -45.76
CA GLU A 570 -4.67 17.04 -46.33
C GLU A 570 -3.27 16.57 -45.97
N VAL A 571 -2.37 16.58 -46.92
CA VAL A 571 -0.96 16.17 -46.76
C VAL A 571 -0.04 17.29 -47.26
N SER A 572 0.97 17.64 -46.45
CA SER A 572 1.96 18.65 -46.83
C SER A 572 3.32 18.36 -46.18
N GLY A 573 4.41 18.69 -46.89
CA GLY A 573 5.77 18.44 -46.38
C GLY A 573 6.14 16.95 -46.23
N VAL A 574 5.54 16.06 -47.07
CA VAL A 574 5.75 14.62 -47.05
C VAL A 574 6.60 14.17 -48.20
N ARG A 575 7.62 13.31 -47.92
CA ARG A 575 8.57 12.86 -48.97
C ARG A 575 8.00 11.71 -49.83
N VAL A 576 7.28 10.78 -49.22
CA VAL A 576 6.61 9.66 -49.87
C VAL A 576 5.14 9.74 -49.55
N SER A 577 4.30 10.05 -50.55
CA SER A 577 2.86 10.18 -50.35
C SER A 577 2.08 9.11 -51.08
N HIS A 578 1.23 8.39 -50.37
CA HIS A 578 0.25 7.41 -50.88
C HIS A 578 -1.17 8.00 -50.93
N LEU A 579 -1.37 9.19 -50.32
CA LEU A 579 -2.62 9.91 -50.38
C LEU A 579 -2.64 10.91 -51.56
N PRO A 580 -3.77 11.11 -52.27
CA PRO A 580 -3.84 12.08 -53.34
C PRO A 580 -3.62 13.50 -52.80
N VAL A 581 -2.56 14.15 -53.27
CA VAL A 581 -2.23 15.55 -52.96
C VAL A 581 -3.31 16.46 -53.52
N GLY A 582 -4.06 17.07 -52.65
CA GLY A 582 -4.98 18.18 -52.82
C GLY A 582 -5.64 18.40 -54.21
N ARG A 583 -6.88 17.91 -54.40
CA ARG A 583 -7.93 18.55 -55.18
C ARG A 583 -9.28 18.23 -54.56
N SER A 584 -9.98 19.26 -54.12
CA SER A 584 -11.39 19.21 -53.82
C SER A 584 -12.17 18.76 -55.07
N GLY A 585 -12.58 17.49 -55.09
CA GLY A 585 -13.35 16.96 -56.25
C GLY A 585 -13.87 15.57 -55.92
N ARG A 586 -15.18 15.43 -55.95
CA ARG A 586 -15.92 14.16 -55.90
C ARG A 586 -15.16 13.03 -56.58
N ALA A 587 -14.73 12.03 -55.78
CA ALA A 587 -14.17 10.80 -56.32
C ALA A 587 -15.35 9.93 -56.87
N SER A 588 -15.36 9.73 -58.16
CA SER A 588 -16.04 8.63 -58.81
C SER A 588 -15.22 7.36 -58.61
N PRO A 589 -15.84 6.19 -58.45
CA PRO A 589 -15.12 4.94 -58.21
C PRO A 589 -14.29 4.58 -59.43
N PRO A 590 -13.04 4.15 -59.27
CA PRO A 590 -12.26 3.61 -60.41
C PRO A 590 -12.79 2.22 -60.76
N SER A 591 -13.39 2.14 -61.96
CA SER A 591 -13.58 0.88 -62.67
C SER A 591 -12.23 0.40 -63.18
N GLY A 592 -11.77 -0.74 -62.67
CA GLY A 592 -10.55 -1.35 -63.19
C GLY A 592 -10.16 -2.58 -62.36
N MET A 593 -10.93 -3.68 -62.52
CA MET A 593 -10.50 -5.00 -62.11
C MET A 593 -9.22 -5.38 -62.82
N ALA A 594 -8.15 -5.53 -62.07
CA ALA A 594 -7.12 -6.48 -62.40
C ALA A 594 -7.04 -7.48 -61.23
N ARG A 595 -7.67 -8.62 -61.41
CA ARG A 595 -7.46 -9.79 -60.57
C ARG A 595 -5.99 -10.20 -60.77
N ILE A 596 -5.19 -10.06 -59.73
CA ILE A 596 -3.97 -10.84 -59.60
C ILE A 596 -4.23 -11.80 -58.42
N GLY A 597 -3.99 -13.06 -58.71
CA GLY A 597 -4.48 -14.21 -57.97
C GLY A 597 -4.03 -14.33 -56.52
N ALA A 598 -4.91 -14.87 -55.75
CA ALA A 598 -4.62 -15.55 -54.52
C ALA A 598 -3.53 -16.61 -54.74
N GLY A 599 -2.45 -16.49 -54.00
CA GLY A 599 -1.34 -17.40 -54.01
C GLY A 599 -0.27 -16.90 -53.04
N GLY A 600 -0.62 -16.67 -51.77
CA GLY A 600 0.36 -16.63 -50.72
C GLY A 600 0.80 -18.05 -50.42
N ASP A 601 2.05 -18.36 -50.77
CA ASP A 601 2.67 -19.65 -50.62
C ASP A 601 2.66 -20.08 -49.15
N PRO A 602 1.94 -21.18 -48.77
CA PRO A 602 1.97 -21.70 -47.38
C PRO A 602 3.40 -22.00 -46.91
N ALA A 603 4.34 -22.21 -47.85
CA ALA A 603 5.75 -22.42 -47.56
C ALA A 603 6.47 -21.13 -47.07
N ALA A 604 6.00 -19.93 -47.41
CA ALA A 604 6.61 -18.68 -46.94
C ALA A 604 6.19 -18.32 -45.52
N GLN A 605 4.95 -18.64 -45.13
CA GLN A 605 4.44 -18.47 -43.75
C GLN A 605 5.12 -19.48 -42.81
N ALA A 606 5.19 -20.76 -43.20
CA ALA A 606 5.91 -21.81 -42.47
C ALA A 606 7.42 -21.48 -42.31
N ALA A 607 8.03 -20.85 -43.33
CA ALA A 607 9.45 -20.44 -43.28
C ALA A 607 9.70 -19.19 -42.41
N ALA A 608 8.66 -18.36 -42.10
CA ALA A 608 8.75 -17.24 -41.14
C ALA A 608 8.57 -17.75 -39.71
N ASP A 609 7.63 -18.66 -39.47
CA ASP A 609 7.41 -19.31 -38.18
C ASP A 609 8.61 -20.18 -37.77
N ASP A 610 9.23 -20.89 -38.71
CA ASP A 610 10.45 -21.68 -38.49
C ASP A 610 11.67 -20.78 -38.15
N ARG A 611 11.78 -19.58 -38.74
CA ARG A 611 12.82 -18.61 -38.36
C ARG A 611 12.65 -18.04 -36.98
N GLY A 612 11.42 -17.73 -36.57
CA GLY A 612 11.10 -17.26 -35.21
C GLY A 612 11.38 -18.31 -34.15
N LEU A 613 11.04 -19.58 -34.42
CA LEU A 613 11.34 -20.67 -33.50
C LEU A 613 12.84 -20.96 -33.41
N ALA A 614 13.57 -20.92 -34.54
CA ALA A 614 15.02 -21.08 -34.54
C ALA A 614 15.75 -20.01 -33.74
N GLU A 615 15.30 -18.76 -33.82
CA GLU A 615 15.85 -17.65 -33.05
C GLU A 615 15.62 -17.83 -31.54
N LEU A 616 14.42 -18.24 -31.12
CA LEU A 616 14.11 -18.51 -29.70
C LEU A 616 14.92 -19.69 -29.14
N LEU A 617 15.15 -20.73 -29.93
CA LEU A 617 16.02 -21.85 -29.56
C LEU A 617 17.48 -21.40 -29.45
N HIS A 618 17.95 -20.50 -30.33
CA HIS A 618 19.27 -19.91 -30.25
C HIS A 618 19.43 -19.08 -28.98
N GLN A 619 18.43 -18.25 -28.64
CA GLN A 619 18.43 -17.47 -27.39
C GLN A 619 18.46 -18.38 -26.14
N LEU A 620 17.77 -19.51 -26.18
CA LEU A 620 17.86 -20.50 -25.11
C LEU A 620 19.28 -21.12 -25.02
N ASP A 621 19.90 -21.39 -26.17
CA ASP A 621 21.27 -21.95 -26.21
C ASP A 621 22.35 -20.94 -25.80
N GLU A 622 22.13 -19.64 -25.97
CA GLU A 622 23.02 -18.58 -25.53
C GLU A 622 23.04 -18.33 -24.02
N LEU A 623 22.02 -18.78 -23.29
CA LEU A 623 22.03 -18.65 -21.82
C LEU A 623 23.27 -19.37 -21.25
N VAL A 624 23.93 -18.74 -20.29
CA VAL A 624 25.12 -19.34 -19.66
C VAL A 624 24.69 -20.60 -18.88
N GLY A 625 25.44 -21.71 -19.04
CA GLY A 625 25.20 -22.96 -18.33
C GLY A 625 23.88 -23.63 -18.68
N LEU A 626 23.13 -24.09 -17.68
CA LEU A 626 21.77 -24.65 -17.80
C LEU A 626 21.67 -25.88 -18.71
N ARG A 627 22.73 -26.69 -18.85
CA ARG A 627 22.82 -27.80 -19.85
C ARG A 627 21.63 -28.74 -19.77
N ARG A 628 21.24 -29.15 -18.56
CA ARG A 628 20.14 -30.09 -18.32
C ARG A 628 18.80 -29.47 -18.70
N ALA A 629 18.50 -28.27 -18.23
CA ALA A 629 17.27 -27.55 -18.56
C ALA A 629 17.14 -27.30 -20.07
N LYS A 630 18.23 -26.94 -20.79
CA LYS A 630 18.26 -26.76 -22.24
C LYS A 630 17.93 -28.04 -22.98
N GLN A 631 18.52 -29.17 -22.56
CA GLN A 631 18.26 -30.49 -23.16
C GLN A 631 16.81 -30.92 -22.96
N ASP A 632 16.27 -30.69 -21.75
CA ASP A 632 14.90 -31.08 -21.41
C ASP A 632 13.89 -30.21 -22.20
N VAL A 633 14.10 -28.90 -22.28
CA VAL A 633 13.27 -28.00 -23.10
C VAL A 633 13.38 -28.36 -24.58
N GLY A 634 14.57 -28.61 -25.11
CA GLY A 634 14.78 -29.05 -26.49
C GLY A 634 14.05 -30.35 -26.82
N THR A 635 14.03 -31.32 -25.88
CA THR A 635 13.28 -32.56 -26.01
C THR A 635 11.76 -32.31 -26.03
N LEU A 636 11.26 -31.42 -25.15
CA LEU A 636 9.86 -31.02 -25.12
C LEU A 636 9.43 -30.34 -26.44
N VAL A 637 10.24 -29.44 -26.95
CA VAL A 637 9.99 -28.75 -28.23
C VAL A 637 9.87 -29.76 -29.39
N LYS A 638 10.79 -30.71 -29.51
CA LYS A 638 10.71 -31.76 -30.53
C LYS A 638 9.44 -32.61 -30.42
N LEU A 639 9.05 -32.94 -29.19
CA LEU A 639 7.82 -33.68 -28.94
C LEU A 639 6.58 -32.87 -29.35
N MET A 640 6.57 -31.56 -29.07
CA MET A 640 5.47 -30.67 -29.45
C MET A 640 5.39 -30.43 -30.96
N GLN A 641 6.51 -30.33 -31.66
CA GLN A 641 6.56 -30.32 -33.11
C GLN A 641 5.94 -31.61 -33.72
N MET A 642 6.25 -32.77 -33.16
CA MET A 642 5.63 -34.02 -33.58
C MET A 642 4.11 -34.03 -33.33
N VAL A 643 3.64 -33.50 -32.20
CA VAL A 643 2.19 -33.38 -31.91
C VAL A 643 1.51 -32.48 -32.94
N LYS A 644 2.09 -31.35 -33.28
CA LYS A 644 1.58 -30.44 -34.30
C LYS A 644 1.49 -31.13 -35.67
N GLN A 645 2.54 -31.81 -36.08
CA GLN A 645 2.55 -32.58 -37.34
C GLN A 645 1.47 -33.69 -37.39
N ARG A 646 1.21 -34.35 -36.23
CA ARG A 646 0.13 -35.34 -36.15
C ARG A 646 -1.25 -34.71 -36.29
N GLN A 647 -1.47 -33.55 -35.65
CA GLN A 647 -2.73 -32.76 -35.76
C GLN A 647 -2.96 -32.28 -37.19
N GLU A 648 -1.94 -31.78 -37.85
CA GLU A 648 -1.99 -31.36 -39.26
C GLU A 648 -2.26 -32.54 -40.20
N ALA A 649 -1.81 -33.72 -39.84
CA ALA A 649 -2.11 -34.98 -40.56
C ALA A 649 -3.48 -35.59 -40.20
N GLY A 650 -4.31 -34.94 -39.41
CA GLY A 650 -5.62 -35.41 -38.95
C GLY A 650 -5.58 -36.58 -37.97
N LEU A 651 -4.42 -36.85 -37.34
CA LEU A 651 -4.25 -37.90 -36.34
C LEU A 651 -4.47 -37.34 -34.92
N LEU A 652 -5.12 -38.12 -34.04
CA LEU A 652 -5.29 -37.75 -32.66
C LEU A 652 -3.94 -37.51 -31.95
N PRO A 653 -3.73 -36.38 -31.28
CA PRO A 653 -2.53 -36.11 -30.52
C PRO A 653 -2.47 -37.02 -29.27
N PRO A 654 -1.27 -37.46 -28.85
CA PRO A 654 -1.10 -38.16 -27.59
C PRO A 654 -1.44 -37.21 -26.41
N PRO A 655 -1.96 -37.72 -25.27
CA PRO A 655 -2.22 -36.92 -24.10
C PRO A 655 -0.88 -36.45 -23.50
N LEU A 656 -0.61 -35.17 -23.60
CA LEU A 656 0.60 -34.54 -23.08
C LEU A 656 0.25 -33.48 -22.06
N SER A 657 0.78 -33.60 -20.84
CA SER A 657 0.79 -32.51 -19.87
C SER A 657 1.85 -31.48 -20.29
N ARG A 658 1.44 -30.22 -20.40
CA ARG A 658 2.33 -29.09 -20.73
C ARG A 658 2.84 -28.38 -19.47
N HIS A 659 2.26 -28.70 -18.30
CA HIS A 659 2.62 -28.10 -17.02
C HIS A 659 3.93 -28.68 -16.51
N LEU A 660 4.79 -27.83 -15.90
CA LEU A 660 6.14 -28.18 -15.51
C LEU A 660 6.45 -27.82 -14.07
N VAL A 661 7.31 -28.59 -13.44
CA VAL A 661 7.97 -28.21 -12.19
C VAL A 661 9.39 -27.74 -12.51
N PHE A 662 9.78 -26.58 -12.01
CA PHE A 662 11.14 -26.07 -12.09
C PHE A 662 11.79 -26.16 -10.72
N ALA A 663 12.68 -27.13 -10.56
CA ALA A 663 13.36 -27.44 -9.31
C ALA A 663 14.81 -26.93 -9.35
N GLY A 664 15.19 -26.04 -8.41
CA GLY A 664 16.56 -25.51 -8.31
C GLY A 664 16.66 -24.31 -7.37
N ASN A 665 17.89 -23.97 -7.01
CA ASN A 665 18.20 -22.87 -6.10
C ASN A 665 17.83 -21.49 -6.69
N PRO A 666 17.73 -20.41 -5.88
CA PRO A 666 17.49 -19.07 -6.37
C PRO A 666 18.56 -18.60 -7.36
N GLY A 667 18.17 -17.80 -8.34
CA GLY A 667 19.09 -17.20 -9.29
C GLY A 667 19.64 -18.15 -10.37
N THR A 668 19.15 -19.39 -10.48
CA THR A 668 19.57 -20.37 -11.51
C THR A 668 18.89 -20.18 -12.87
N GLY A 669 18.12 -19.09 -13.08
CA GLY A 669 17.54 -18.77 -14.39
C GLY A 669 16.14 -19.35 -14.66
N LYS A 670 15.44 -19.88 -13.66
CA LYS A 670 14.10 -20.48 -13.78
C LYS A 670 13.10 -19.58 -14.52
N THR A 671 12.91 -18.35 -14.08
CA THR A 671 11.97 -17.38 -14.69
C THR A 671 12.35 -17.03 -16.15
N THR A 672 13.67 -16.94 -16.45
CA THR A 672 14.16 -16.68 -17.82
C THR A 672 13.81 -17.82 -18.77
N VAL A 673 14.03 -19.07 -18.35
CA VAL A 673 13.68 -20.25 -19.14
C VAL A 673 12.17 -20.39 -19.28
N ALA A 674 11.37 -20.08 -18.23
CA ALA A 674 9.91 -20.10 -18.30
C ALA A 674 9.37 -19.12 -19.34
N ARG A 675 9.95 -17.93 -19.43
CA ARG A 675 9.58 -16.91 -20.42
C ARG A 675 9.88 -17.36 -21.85
N LEU A 676 11.08 -17.87 -22.09
CA LEU A 676 11.46 -18.41 -23.40
C LEU A 676 10.61 -19.62 -23.78
N TYR A 677 10.30 -20.49 -22.83
CA TYR A 677 9.42 -21.64 -23.06
C TYR A 677 8.01 -21.21 -23.49
N GLY A 678 7.43 -20.21 -22.87
CA GLY A 678 6.15 -19.63 -23.28
C GLY A 678 6.18 -19.09 -24.71
N GLN A 679 7.20 -18.34 -25.06
CA GLN A 679 7.39 -17.80 -26.42
C GLN A 679 7.60 -18.92 -27.47
N ILE A 680 8.33 -19.95 -27.12
CA ILE A 680 8.52 -21.15 -27.98
C ILE A 680 7.18 -21.86 -28.22
N LEU A 681 6.35 -22.02 -27.18
CA LEU A 681 5.02 -22.61 -27.32
C LEU A 681 4.08 -21.75 -28.18
N ALA A 682 4.18 -20.43 -28.11
CA ALA A 682 3.45 -19.53 -29.00
C ALA A 682 3.93 -19.64 -30.44
N ALA A 683 5.25 -19.69 -30.71
CA ALA A 683 5.81 -19.91 -32.04
C ALA A 683 5.41 -21.25 -32.65
N LEU A 684 5.18 -22.27 -31.81
CA LEU A 684 4.64 -23.58 -32.22
C LEU A 684 3.11 -23.55 -32.47
N GLY A 685 2.42 -22.46 -32.15
CA GLY A 685 0.97 -22.33 -32.23
C GLY A 685 0.21 -23.09 -31.13
N MET A 686 0.88 -23.43 -30.02
CA MET A 686 0.30 -24.15 -28.88
C MET A 686 -0.23 -23.24 -27.78
N LEU A 687 0.17 -21.98 -27.77
CA LEU A 687 -0.36 -20.88 -26.97
C LEU A 687 -0.62 -19.69 -27.89
N ASN A 688 -1.59 -18.87 -27.54
CA ASN A 688 -1.97 -17.72 -28.38
C ASN A 688 -0.95 -16.58 -28.31
N THR A 689 -0.41 -16.30 -27.12
CA THR A 689 0.48 -15.15 -26.87
C THR A 689 1.83 -15.53 -26.27
N GLY A 690 1.89 -16.60 -25.48
CA GLY A 690 3.12 -17.10 -24.85
C GLY A 690 3.72 -16.15 -23.78
N HIS A 691 2.98 -15.15 -23.33
CA HIS A 691 3.41 -14.23 -22.28
C HIS A 691 3.56 -14.94 -20.93
N LEU A 692 4.36 -14.37 -20.03
CA LEU A 692 4.60 -14.90 -18.70
C LEU A 692 3.90 -14.05 -17.65
N VAL A 693 3.08 -14.68 -16.80
CA VAL A 693 2.53 -14.06 -15.58
C VAL A 693 3.22 -14.70 -14.38
N GLU A 694 4.05 -13.93 -13.70
CA GLU A 694 4.78 -14.37 -12.52
C GLU A 694 3.95 -14.04 -11.27
N VAL A 695 3.77 -15.02 -10.38
CA VAL A 695 3.01 -14.89 -9.13
C VAL A 695 3.68 -15.67 -8.02
N ASP A 696 3.45 -15.22 -6.79
CA ASP A 696 3.84 -15.89 -5.54
C ASP A 696 2.61 -16.25 -4.68
N ARG A 697 2.85 -16.81 -3.49
CA ARG A 697 1.78 -17.11 -2.53
C ARG A 697 0.90 -15.89 -2.23
N SER A 698 1.48 -14.72 -2.07
CA SER A 698 0.74 -13.50 -1.68
C SER A 698 -0.28 -13.08 -2.74
N MET A 699 0.02 -13.37 -4.01
CA MET A 699 -0.86 -13.07 -5.15
C MET A 699 -1.96 -14.12 -5.37
N LEU A 700 -1.85 -15.30 -4.76
CA LEU A 700 -2.80 -16.41 -4.91
C LEU A 700 -3.70 -16.59 -3.70
N VAL A 701 -3.19 -16.32 -2.50
CA VAL A 701 -3.89 -16.59 -1.24
C VAL A 701 -4.48 -15.30 -0.68
N GLY A 702 -5.75 -15.35 -0.29
CA GLY A 702 -6.45 -14.25 0.38
C GLY A 702 -6.15 -14.22 1.88
N GLU A 703 -6.29 -13.08 2.51
CA GLU A 703 -6.11 -12.90 3.95
C GLU A 703 -7.36 -13.33 4.76
N TYR A 704 -8.52 -13.46 4.10
CA TYR A 704 -9.81 -13.77 4.73
C TYR A 704 -10.49 -14.95 4.04
N VAL A 705 -11.40 -15.59 4.77
CA VAL A 705 -12.23 -16.70 4.26
C VAL A 705 -13.00 -16.26 3.00
N GLY A 706 -12.90 -17.01 1.92
CA GLY A 706 -13.61 -16.75 0.66
C GLY A 706 -12.87 -15.83 -0.33
N HIS A 707 -11.71 -15.26 0.03
CA HIS A 707 -10.94 -14.38 -0.87
C HIS A 707 -9.90 -15.14 -1.72
N THR A 708 -9.53 -16.34 -1.33
CA THR A 708 -8.47 -17.11 -1.99
C THR A 708 -8.88 -17.56 -3.39
N ALA A 709 -10.06 -18.15 -3.54
CA ALA A 709 -10.51 -18.66 -4.83
C ALA A 709 -10.65 -17.55 -5.90
N PRO A 710 -11.29 -16.39 -5.61
CA PRO A 710 -11.33 -15.27 -6.56
C PRO A 710 -9.94 -14.75 -6.94
N LYS A 711 -9.03 -14.62 -5.97
CA LYS A 711 -7.67 -14.12 -6.17
C LYS A 711 -6.84 -15.06 -7.05
N THR A 712 -6.94 -16.37 -6.78
CA THR A 712 -6.32 -17.40 -7.60
C THR A 712 -6.89 -17.41 -9.03
N GLN A 713 -8.22 -17.26 -9.18
CA GLN A 713 -8.88 -17.17 -10.49
C GLN A 713 -8.42 -15.94 -11.28
N ALA A 714 -8.30 -14.78 -10.63
CA ALA A 714 -7.83 -13.56 -11.28
C ALA A 714 -6.39 -13.71 -11.79
N ALA A 715 -5.48 -14.28 -10.98
CA ALA A 715 -4.12 -14.56 -11.39
C ALA A 715 -4.06 -15.53 -12.57
N PHE A 716 -4.87 -16.59 -12.55
CA PHE A 716 -4.94 -17.59 -13.62
C PHE A 716 -5.48 -16.99 -14.93
N ARG A 717 -6.54 -16.17 -14.87
CA ARG A 717 -7.12 -15.52 -16.04
C ARG A 717 -6.13 -14.60 -16.75
N ARG A 718 -5.26 -13.91 -16.02
CA ARG A 718 -4.20 -13.08 -16.63
C ARG A 718 -3.20 -13.90 -17.43
N ALA A 719 -3.06 -15.18 -17.14
CA ALA A 719 -2.15 -16.09 -17.84
C ALA A 719 -2.80 -16.84 -19.02
N LEU A 720 -4.08 -16.61 -19.33
CA LEU A 720 -4.75 -17.23 -20.47
C LEU A 720 -4.04 -16.88 -21.79
N GLY A 721 -3.77 -17.89 -22.60
CA GLY A 721 -2.95 -17.78 -23.81
C GLY A 721 -1.44 -17.79 -23.58
N GLY A 722 -0.96 -17.83 -22.32
CA GLY A 722 0.43 -17.75 -21.92
C GLY A 722 0.84 -18.75 -20.83
N VAL A 723 1.77 -18.33 -20.01
CA VAL A 723 2.36 -19.14 -18.93
C VAL A 723 2.08 -18.49 -17.58
N LEU A 724 1.46 -19.23 -16.66
CA LEU A 724 1.40 -18.89 -15.23
C LEU A 724 2.62 -19.49 -14.53
N PHE A 725 3.52 -18.64 -14.07
CA PHE A 725 4.71 -19.02 -13.32
C PHE A 725 4.51 -18.74 -11.83
N ILE A 726 4.48 -19.78 -11.01
CA ILE A 726 4.29 -19.67 -9.56
C ILE A 726 5.65 -19.88 -8.90
N ASP A 727 6.25 -18.82 -8.42
CA ASP A 727 7.52 -18.92 -7.68
C ASP A 727 7.27 -19.30 -6.23
N GLU A 728 8.22 -20.01 -5.65
CA GLU A 728 8.13 -20.56 -4.29
C GLU A 728 6.79 -21.28 -4.00
N ALA A 729 6.30 -22.07 -4.99
CA ALA A 729 4.99 -22.71 -4.93
C ALA A 729 4.79 -23.59 -3.69
N TYR A 730 5.86 -24.12 -3.11
CA TYR A 730 5.82 -24.87 -1.85
C TYR A 730 5.22 -24.06 -0.68
N ALA A 731 5.32 -22.73 -0.72
CA ALA A 731 4.72 -21.88 0.28
C ALA A 731 3.17 -21.97 0.34
N LEU A 732 2.53 -22.54 -0.69
CA LEU A 732 1.09 -22.83 -0.70
C LEU A 732 0.71 -24.04 0.17
N VAL A 733 1.66 -24.90 0.57
CA VAL A 733 1.42 -26.06 1.44
C VAL A 733 1.71 -25.66 2.89
N PRO A 734 0.75 -25.78 3.81
CA PRO A 734 0.93 -25.38 5.21
C PRO A 734 1.85 -26.31 5.98
N ASP A 735 2.73 -25.76 6.82
CA ASP A 735 3.61 -26.52 7.72
C ASP A 735 2.94 -26.96 9.03
N GLY A 736 1.62 -26.74 9.23
CA GLY A 736 0.96 -27.02 10.51
C GLY A 736 -0.58 -27.16 10.48
N ARG A 737 -1.18 -27.54 11.64
CA ARG A 737 -2.61 -27.68 11.85
C ARG A 737 -3.29 -26.32 12.08
N GLY A 738 -3.42 -25.50 11.03
CA GLY A 738 -4.16 -24.24 11.07
C GLY A 738 -5.08 -24.10 9.84
N ASN A 739 -6.08 -23.20 9.90
CA ASN A 739 -6.85 -22.79 8.73
C ASN A 739 -5.92 -22.04 7.77
N ASP A 740 -5.22 -22.77 6.90
CA ASP A 740 -4.38 -22.17 5.86
C ASP A 740 -5.11 -22.21 4.52
N PHE A 741 -5.37 -21.02 3.97
CA PHE A 741 -6.06 -20.84 2.70
C PHE A 741 -5.24 -21.29 1.47
N GLY A 742 -3.99 -21.72 1.63
CA GLY A 742 -3.16 -22.24 0.55
C GLY A 742 -3.74 -23.51 -0.09
N GLN A 743 -4.41 -24.38 0.69
CA GLN A 743 -5.12 -25.54 0.15
C GLN A 743 -6.30 -25.16 -0.75
N GLU A 744 -6.99 -24.07 -0.47
CA GLU A 744 -8.06 -23.52 -1.31
C GLU A 744 -7.48 -23.02 -2.65
N ALA A 745 -6.33 -22.32 -2.61
CA ALA A 745 -5.63 -21.90 -3.81
C ALA A 745 -5.22 -23.10 -4.68
N ILE A 746 -4.62 -24.13 -4.10
CA ILE A 746 -4.24 -25.37 -4.79
C ILE A 746 -5.47 -26.02 -5.44
N SER A 747 -6.56 -26.18 -4.71
CA SER A 747 -7.79 -26.80 -5.22
C SER A 747 -8.39 -26.01 -6.39
N THR A 748 -8.37 -24.69 -6.29
CA THR A 748 -8.81 -23.78 -7.36
C THR A 748 -7.90 -23.87 -8.58
N LEU A 749 -6.58 -23.87 -8.42
CA LEU A 749 -5.60 -24.04 -9.50
C LEU A 749 -5.79 -25.36 -10.22
N VAL A 750 -5.90 -26.48 -9.49
CA VAL A 750 -6.11 -27.82 -10.07
C VAL A 750 -7.36 -27.87 -10.95
N LYS A 751 -8.46 -27.22 -10.53
CA LYS A 751 -9.67 -27.12 -11.33
C LYS A 751 -9.46 -26.27 -12.59
N LEU A 752 -8.87 -25.10 -12.46
CA LEU A 752 -8.63 -24.18 -13.58
C LEU A 752 -7.66 -24.78 -14.61
N MET A 753 -6.67 -25.54 -14.18
CA MET A 753 -5.73 -26.25 -15.06
C MET A 753 -6.44 -27.34 -15.89
N GLU A 754 -7.53 -27.92 -15.40
CA GLU A 754 -8.35 -28.86 -16.17
C GLU A 754 -9.29 -28.13 -17.13
N ASP A 755 -9.98 -27.10 -16.62
CA ASP A 755 -10.96 -26.35 -17.40
C ASP A 755 -10.30 -25.61 -18.60
N HIS A 756 -9.03 -25.18 -18.46
CA HIS A 756 -8.26 -24.41 -19.47
C HIS A 756 -6.95 -25.08 -19.89
N ARG A 757 -6.93 -26.41 -19.93
CA ARG A 757 -5.70 -27.21 -20.16
C ARG A 757 -4.98 -26.93 -21.48
N ASP A 758 -5.70 -26.40 -22.49
CA ASP A 758 -5.15 -26.09 -23.81
C ASP A 758 -4.81 -24.59 -23.97
N GLU A 759 -5.22 -23.75 -23.01
CA GLU A 759 -5.10 -22.30 -23.08
C GLU A 759 -3.98 -21.74 -22.19
N VAL A 760 -3.59 -22.46 -21.12
CA VAL A 760 -2.56 -22.00 -20.16
C VAL A 760 -1.57 -23.10 -19.87
N VAL A 761 -0.32 -22.72 -19.76
CA VAL A 761 0.72 -23.56 -19.18
C VAL A 761 1.03 -23.07 -17.77
N VAL A 762 0.95 -23.94 -16.78
CA VAL A 762 1.35 -23.62 -15.39
C VAL A 762 2.73 -24.19 -15.13
N ILE A 763 3.63 -23.35 -14.66
CA ILE A 763 4.98 -23.71 -14.21
C ILE A 763 5.09 -23.38 -12.73
N VAL A 764 5.41 -24.35 -11.91
CA VAL A 764 5.66 -24.17 -10.47
C VAL A 764 7.14 -24.24 -10.19
N ALA A 765 7.68 -23.32 -9.40
CA ALA A 765 9.11 -23.23 -9.15
C ALA A 765 9.44 -23.20 -7.65
N GLY A 766 10.60 -23.72 -7.29
CA GLY A 766 11.11 -23.73 -5.91
C GLY A 766 12.31 -24.62 -5.70
N TYR A 767 12.67 -24.84 -4.44
CA TYR A 767 13.75 -25.75 -4.05
C TYR A 767 13.39 -27.21 -4.34
N PRO A 768 14.35 -28.05 -4.78
CA PRO A 768 14.06 -29.43 -5.22
C PRO A 768 13.25 -30.23 -4.21
N ASP A 769 13.71 -30.34 -2.96
CA ASP A 769 13.08 -31.14 -1.92
C ASP A 769 11.68 -30.62 -1.53
N GLN A 770 11.52 -29.31 -1.57
CA GLN A 770 10.25 -28.65 -1.25
C GLN A 770 9.23 -28.81 -2.39
N MET A 771 9.69 -28.77 -3.65
CA MET A 771 8.83 -29.01 -4.81
C MET A 771 8.34 -30.46 -4.89
N GLU A 772 9.16 -31.44 -4.50
CA GLU A 772 8.72 -32.84 -4.39
C GLU A 772 7.58 -32.99 -3.36
N ARG A 773 7.71 -32.35 -2.20
CA ARG A 773 6.66 -32.29 -1.16
C ARG A 773 5.40 -31.56 -1.66
N PHE A 774 5.57 -30.46 -2.37
CA PHE A 774 4.46 -29.68 -2.94
C PHE A 774 3.61 -30.53 -3.90
N VAL A 775 4.25 -31.20 -4.87
CA VAL A 775 3.56 -32.05 -5.85
C VAL A 775 2.91 -33.26 -5.15
N GLY A 776 3.59 -33.84 -4.15
CA GLY A 776 3.08 -34.96 -3.36
C GLY A 776 1.93 -34.61 -2.40
N ALA A 777 1.75 -33.34 -2.06
CA ALA A 777 0.73 -32.89 -1.11
C ALA A 777 -0.71 -33.00 -1.65
N ASN A 778 -0.91 -33.09 -2.98
CA ASN A 778 -2.23 -33.17 -3.60
C ASN A 778 -2.20 -34.09 -4.83
N PRO A 779 -3.05 -35.15 -4.87
CA PRO A 779 -3.11 -36.06 -6.01
C PRO A 779 -3.43 -35.39 -7.36
N GLY A 780 -4.21 -34.29 -7.30
CA GLY A 780 -4.54 -33.46 -8.46
C GLY A 780 -3.32 -32.75 -9.04
N LEU A 781 -2.39 -32.27 -8.19
CA LEU A 781 -1.12 -31.71 -8.62
C LEU A 781 -0.22 -32.80 -9.25
N ALA A 782 -0.08 -33.94 -8.58
CA ALA A 782 0.77 -35.03 -9.06
C ALA A 782 0.34 -35.55 -10.45
N SER A 783 -0.96 -35.55 -10.77
CA SER A 783 -1.47 -35.98 -12.09
C SER A 783 -1.21 -34.95 -13.19
N ARG A 784 -1.05 -33.68 -12.88
CA ARG A 784 -0.84 -32.57 -13.84
C ARG A 784 0.61 -32.21 -14.05
N PHE A 785 1.39 -32.23 -12.98
CA PHE A 785 2.83 -31.95 -13.00
C PHE A 785 3.64 -33.24 -13.16
N THR A 786 3.65 -33.76 -14.36
CA THR A 786 4.30 -35.07 -14.69
C THR A 786 5.78 -34.94 -15.03
N ARG A 787 6.30 -33.72 -15.15
CA ARG A 787 7.68 -33.44 -15.55
C ARG A 787 8.33 -32.39 -14.67
N THR A 788 9.54 -32.72 -14.20
CA THR A 788 10.38 -31.77 -13.42
C THR A 788 11.62 -31.45 -14.23
N LEU A 789 11.89 -30.17 -14.45
CA LEU A 789 13.15 -29.66 -14.99
C LEU A 789 14.03 -29.22 -13.82
N THR A 790 15.26 -29.78 -13.79
CA THR A 790 16.22 -29.48 -12.75
C THR A 790 17.18 -28.38 -13.20
N PHE A 791 17.33 -27.38 -12.37
CA PHE A 791 18.24 -26.26 -12.56
C PHE A 791 19.40 -26.41 -11.57
N ASP A 792 20.52 -26.95 -12.08
CA ASP A 792 21.73 -27.11 -11.28
C ASP A 792 22.38 -25.75 -10.95
N ASP A 793 23.11 -25.67 -9.86
CA ASP A 793 23.88 -24.49 -9.51
C ASP A 793 24.97 -24.21 -10.54
N TYR A 794 25.25 -22.96 -10.82
CA TYR A 794 26.31 -22.55 -11.73
C TYR A 794 27.69 -22.89 -11.16
N THR A 795 28.56 -23.41 -12.00
CA THR A 795 29.99 -23.55 -11.71
C THR A 795 30.65 -22.15 -11.59
N SER A 796 31.84 -22.08 -10.98
CA SER A 796 32.59 -20.82 -10.88
C SER A 796 32.88 -20.24 -12.25
N ALA A 797 33.19 -21.07 -13.24
CA ALA A 797 33.40 -20.63 -14.62
C ALA A 797 32.13 -20.01 -15.24
N GLU A 798 30.96 -20.62 -15.02
CA GLU A 798 29.67 -20.10 -15.50
C GLU A 798 29.29 -18.78 -14.78
N LEU A 799 29.61 -18.62 -13.49
CA LEU A 799 29.41 -17.37 -12.78
C LEU A 799 30.32 -16.25 -13.33
N VAL A 800 31.55 -16.56 -13.70
CA VAL A 800 32.44 -15.61 -14.41
C VAL A 800 31.86 -15.20 -15.74
N ASP A 801 31.31 -16.15 -16.51
CA ASP A 801 30.67 -15.87 -17.79
C ASP A 801 29.40 -14.99 -17.63
N ILE A 802 28.62 -15.19 -16.55
CA ILE A 802 27.47 -14.34 -16.22
C ILE A 802 27.94 -12.90 -15.91
N VAL A 803 29.00 -12.73 -15.12
CA VAL A 803 29.58 -11.40 -14.85
C VAL A 803 30.13 -10.77 -16.15
N ALA A 804 30.80 -11.57 -16.99
CA ALA A 804 31.32 -11.10 -18.27
C ALA A 804 30.21 -10.64 -19.23
N HIS A 805 29.11 -11.36 -19.29
CA HIS A 805 27.95 -10.98 -20.08
C HIS A 805 27.29 -9.69 -19.57
N GLN A 806 27.16 -9.54 -18.24
CA GLN A 806 26.69 -8.29 -17.61
C GLN A 806 27.63 -7.13 -17.91
N ALA A 807 28.94 -7.32 -17.76
CA ALA A 807 29.95 -6.31 -18.07
C ALA A 807 29.83 -5.86 -19.53
N ALA A 808 29.77 -6.77 -20.48
CA ALA A 808 29.63 -6.48 -21.90
C ALA A 808 28.34 -5.70 -22.22
N SER A 809 27.21 -6.08 -21.60
CA SER A 809 25.92 -5.38 -21.79
C SER A 809 25.93 -3.93 -21.28
N HIS A 810 26.83 -3.61 -20.34
CA HIS A 810 27.04 -2.27 -19.81
C HIS A 810 28.31 -1.59 -20.36
N GLN A 811 28.89 -2.10 -21.45
CA GLN A 811 30.09 -1.58 -22.10
C GLN A 811 31.34 -1.58 -21.20
N TYR A 812 31.40 -2.53 -20.23
CA TYR A 812 32.62 -2.78 -19.49
C TYR A 812 33.41 -3.95 -20.07
N GLU A 813 34.73 -3.86 -20.04
CA GLU A 813 35.65 -4.94 -20.40
C GLU A 813 36.20 -5.61 -19.15
N LEU A 814 36.25 -6.95 -19.19
CA LEU A 814 36.87 -7.79 -18.19
C LEU A 814 38.15 -8.42 -18.76
N PRO A 815 39.34 -7.88 -18.48
CA PRO A 815 40.61 -8.44 -18.90
C PRO A 815 40.83 -9.87 -18.37
N PRO A 816 41.62 -10.70 -19.07
CA PRO A 816 41.89 -12.06 -18.62
C PRO A 816 42.38 -12.19 -17.15
N PRO A 817 43.22 -11.30 -16.61
CA PRO A 817 43.59 -11.32 -15.18
C PRO A 817 42.40 -11.13 -14.24
N THR A 818 41.47 -10.22 -14.60
CA THR A 818 40.24 -9.98 -13.80
C THR A 818 39.30 -11.17 -13.84
N ARG A 819 39.17 -11.85 -14.98
CA ARG A 819 38.41 -13.11 -15.09
C ARG A 819 39.01 -14.22 -14.23
N ALA A 820 40.35 -14.35 -14.19
CA ALA A 820 41.04 -15.32 -13.35
C ALA A 820 40.85 -15.03 -11.86
N ALA A 821 40.89 -13.74 -11.47
CA ALA A 821 40.64 -13.31 -10.10
C ALA A 821 39.17 -13.59 -9.69
N LEU A 822 38.19 -13.30 -10.57
CA LEU A 822 36.78 -13.67 -10.39
C LEU A 822 36.58 -15.18 -10.20
N ALA A 823 37.25 -16.02 -11.01
CA ALA A 823 37.16 -17.46 -10.87
C ALA A 823 37.64 -17.91 -9.49
N THR A 824 38.80 -17.39 -9.04
CA THR A 824 39.35 -17.65 -7.70
C THR A 824 38.39 -17.18 -6.58
N PHE A 825 37.77 -16.00 -6.77
CA PHE A 825 36.79 -15.47 -5.84
C PHE A 825 35.57 -16.39 -5.71
N PHE A 826 34.99 -16.84 -6.84
CA PHE A 826 33.84 -17.75 -6.83
C PHE A 826 34.18 -19.17 -6.35
N ASP A 827 35.43 -19.62 -6.50
CA ASP A 827 35.90 -20.90 -5.95
C ASP A 827 36.07 -20.84 -4.42
N ALA A 828 36.43 -19.68 -3.90
CA ALA A 828 36.59 -19.44 -2.46
C ALA A 828 35.24 -19.16 -1.76
N THR A 829 34.19 -18.80 -2.49
CA THR A 829 32.86 -18.51 -1.92
C THR A 829 32.17 -19.80 -1.48
N GLY A 830 31.69 -19.82 -0.23
CA GLY A 830 30.94 -20.95 0.33
C GLY A 830 29.61 -21.15 -0.42
N ARG A 831 29.34 -22.38 -0.86
CA ARG A 831 28.08 -22.75 -1.54
C ARG A 831 27.19 -23.52 -0.58
N GLY A 832 26.41 -22.84 0.25
CA GLY A 832 25.44 -23.44 1.16
C GLY A 832 24.05 -23.58 0.53
N GLU A 833 23.10 -24.22 1.24
CA GLU A 833 21.69 -24.19 0.90
C GLU A 833 21.21 -22.74 0.78
N GLY A 834 20.69 -22.36 -0.41
CA GLY A 834 20.25 -20.98 -0.68
C GLY A 834 21.26 -20.11 -1.41
N PHE A 835 22.38 -20.66 -1.90
CA PHE A 835 23.34 -19.89 -2.72
C PHE A 835 22.66 -19.17 -3.87
N GLY A 836 22.89 -17.85 -3.96
CA GLY A 836 22.14 -16.94 -4.84
C GLY A 836 22.49 -17.04 -6.34
N ASN A 837 23.43 -17.91 -6.73
CA ASN A 837 23.80 -18.18 -8.13
C ASN A 837 23.96 -16.91 -8.99
N GLY A 838 23.18 -16.76 -10.05
CA GLY A 838 23.22 -15.58 -10.93
C GLY A 838 22.81 -14.27 -10.24
N ARG A 839 22.04 -14.30 -9.14
CA ARG A 839 21.80 -13.08 -8.32
C ARG A 839 23.08 -12.67 -7.61
N PHE A 840 23.83 -13.64 -7.11
CA PHE A 840 25.13 -13.36 -6.47
C PHE A 840 26.14 -12.82 -7.49
N ALA A 841 26.24 -13.42 -8.68
CA ALA A 841 27.09 -12.91 -9.75
C ALA A 841 26.77 -11.47 -10.14
N ARG A 842 25.47 -11.09 -10.19
CA ARG A 842 25.04 -9.71 -10.45
C ARG A 842 25.40 -8.76 -9.30
N LYS A 843 25.26 -9.21 -8.04
CA LYS A 843 25.70 -8.44 -6.86
C LYS A 843 27.20 -8.17 -6.90
N VAL A 844 27.99 -9.17 -7.27
CA VAL A 844 29.45 -9.03 -7.46
C VAL A 844 29.77 -8.03 -8.55
N PHE A 845 29.10 -8.10 -9.71
CA PHE A 845 29.27 -7.11 -10.79
C PHE A 845 28.94 -5.69 -10.34
N GLN A 846 27.83 -5.51 -9.63
CA GLN A 846 27.43 -4.21 -9.10
C GLN A 846 28.49 -3.65 -8.14
N GLU A 847 28.98 -4.45 -7.20
CA GLU A 847 30.00 -4.03 -6.25
C GLU A 847 31.33 -3.69 -6.97
N MET A 848 31.69 -4.48 -7.99
CA MET A 848 32.87 -4.17 -8.83
C MET A 848 32.73 -2.82 -9.51
N THR A 849 31.55 -2.49 -10.05
CA THR A 849 31.31 -1.18 -10.68
C THR A 849 31.37 -0.03 -9.69
N GLU A 850 30.89 -0.23 -8.45
CA GLU A 850 30.99 0.77 -7.39
C GLU A 850 32.43 1.00 -6.94
N ARG A 851 33.21 -0.07 -6.77
CA ARG A 851 34.64 0.01 -6.40
C ARG A 851 35.46 0.61 -7.52
N HIS A 852 35.18 0.27 -8.77
CA HIS A 852 35.78 0.88 -9.94
C HIS A 852 35.52 2.40 -9.95
N ALA A 853 34.29 2.84 -9.72
CA ALA A 853 33.98 4.27 -9.67
C ALA A 853 34.77 4.99 -8.54
N ARG A 854 34.87 4.39 -7.34
CA ARG A 854 35.67 4.94 -6.24
C ARG A 854 37.16 5.04 -6.61
N ARG A 855 37.75 3.99 -7.18
CA ARG A 855 39.15 3.97 -7.61
C ARG A 855 39.46 5.06 -8.64
N LEU A 856 38.52 5.36 -9.55
CA LEU A 856 38.69 6.43 -10.54
C LEU A 856 38.58 7.83 -9.96
N VAL A 857 37.70 8.02 -8.98
CA VAL A 857 37.54 9.31 -8.28
C VAL A 857 38.74 9.62 -7.42
N ASP A 858 39.35 8.61 -6.78
CA ASP A 858 40.53 8.78 -5.95
C ASP A 858 41.82 9.02 -6.77
N SER A 859 41.82 8.70 -8.08
CA SER A 859 42.93 9.00 -8.98
C SER A 859 42.81 10.43 -9.47
N ALA A 860 43.64 11.34 -8.96
CA ALA A 860 43.66 12.77 -9.27
C ALA A 860 44.11 13.14 -10.72
N ALA A 861 44.17 12.20 -11.65
CA ALA A 861 44.58 12.37 -13.04
C ALA A 861 43.38 12.35 -14.02
N SER A 862 43.53 12.90 -15.23
CA SER A 862 42.50 12.80 -16.27
C SER A 862 42.26 11.33 -16.63
N VAL A 863 41.05 10.85 -16.38
CA VAL A 863 40.64 9.47 -16.63
C VAL A 863 40.47 9.25 -18.14
N THR A 864 41.05 8.20 -18.71
CA THR A 864 40.89 7.83 -20.12
C THR A 864 39.63 7.00 -20.36
N ALA A 865 39.10 6.96 -21.57
CA ALA A 865 37.95 6.14 -21.95
C ALA A 865 38.17 4.63 -21.65
N GLU A 866 39.42 4.14 -21.87
CA GLU A 866 39.80 2.76 -21.55
C GLU A 866 39.74 2.49 -20.04
N GLN A 867 40.15 3.44 -19.20
CA GLN A 867 40.03 3.33 -17.76
C GLN A 867 38.57 3.36 -17.29
N LEU A 868 37.70 4.11 -17.97
CA LEU A 868 36.25 4.16 -17.65
C LEU A 868 35.52 2.85 -17.98
N SER A 869 36.01 2.10 -18.99
CA SER A 869 35.37 0.86 -19.44
C SER A 869 36.02 -0.42 -18.92
N THR A 870 37.14 -0.38 -18.18
CA THR A 870 37.88 -1.57 -17.77
C THR A 870 37.77 -1.86 -16.28
N LEU A 871 37.14 -2.99 -15.92
CA LEU A 871 37.10 -3.49 -14.55
C LEU A 871 38.37 -4.33 -14.22
N MET A 872 39.02 -4.01 -13.12
CA MET A 872 40.26 -4.63 -12.68
C MET A 872 40.02 -5.69 -11.59
N GLY A 873 41.04 -6.53 -11.31
CA GLY A 873 41.00 -7.47 -10.17
C GLY A 873 40.87 -6.78 -8.80
N ASP A 874 41.40 -5.56 -8.69
CA ASP A 874 41.33 -4.75 -7.46
C ASP A 874 39.90 -4.18 -7.22
N ASP A 875 39.01 -4.23 -8.19
CA ASP A 875 37.61 -3.83 -8.05
C ASP A 875 36.74 -4.98 -7.46
N LEU A 876 37.31 -6.18 -7.26
CA LEU A 876 36.59 -7.29 -6.64
C LEU A 876 36.21 -7.00 -5.18
N PRO A 877 35.02 -7.41 -4.73
CA PRO A 877 34.63 -7.29 -3.35
C PRO A 877 35.42 -8.24 -2.43
N ASP A 878 35.43 -7.92 -1.13
CA ASP A 878 35.95 -8.82 -0.11
C ASP A 878 35.04 -10.05 0.05
N LEU A 879 35.58 -11.18 0.52
CA LEU A 879 34.86 -12.45 0.65
C LEU A 879 33.67 -12.42 1.63
N ASP A 880 33.54 -11.39 2.45
CA ASP A 880 32.45 -11.24 3.44
C ASP A 880 31.07 -10.92 2.80
N LEU A 881 30.98 -10.78 1.49
CA LEU A 881 29.71 -10.56 0.76
C LEU A 881 28.87 -11.84 0.58
N ALA A 882 29.31 -12.99 1.06
CA ALA A 882 28.68 -14.30 0.85
C ALA A 882 27.63 -14.68 1.92
N GLU A 883 27.34 -13.80 2.93
CA GLU A 883 26.29 -14.01 3.91
C GLU A 883 24.97 -13.34 3.54
#